data_e5fa0bad5fc0ea9c9f4fc35954cd8b44
#
_entry.id   e5fa0bad5fc0ea9c9f4fc35954cd8b44
#
_cell.length_a   1.000
_cell.length_b   1.000
_cell.length_c   1.000
_cell.angle_alpha   90.00
_cell.angle_beta   90.00
_cell.angle_gamma   90.00
#
_symmetry.space_group_name_H-M   'P 1'
#
loop_
_entity.id
_entity.type
_entity.pdbx_description
1 polymer ?
#
loop_
_entity_poly.entity_id
_entity_poly.type
_entity_poly.pdbx_seq_one_letter_code
_entity_poly.pdbx_strand_id
1 'polypeptide(L)'
;MRRGISVILLCFALFAGAQTTPASHPRETVGLALEGGGALGLAHIGVLQWMEEHHIPIDYVAGTSMGGLVGGIYATGMNPGEVRELVGGIDWDGVIRGQTDFRDLSFRRKEDRTEYPAAFEFGLRHGVAFPGGFNSGHQVGLILDRIALPYSLLKSFDDLPTPFRCVSTELTEREEFVFQQGPLSDALRATMSIPGFFTPVKLNHKIYVDGGLLDNLPTDVVKEMGADHIIAVHLQGAKLNAETPLSSFSVLGESIAAVVATTERRGMAKADTVISVDLARFGPTSFDAVDELIAAGYAAAEANASALLPKRLSDTEWNEFLARRQSRRIPSVPTPQFVQVDGTSPAVASQLERRLKSWDGKRIDPRRLDQQLTEVTGLGRFSAVGYNLVEKDGKVGLRIHAAEKEYAPPTVNPTLIINGSDYQNVLFAVGARFTFLDIGKINAELRTDVLAGSEYRAAIEYYLPLSAYSGWFVAPRAVADNAPLNIYLRDKRLAEYRQREANTGLDFGYTFNRFNELRFGYEFGWLQYDPDLGDKSLIRAVSGKQSFSRVRYSLNHLDDAIVPRAGVALNANINFYDSRPGAADQFPEMDTHFQFFQPLRPNDSVFFTGSGGTTFGYSGTGVPMFTLGGPFRLSAYGNNEIFTNQYFLLQAGYLHQVTQLPPILGNHVYLAGSYEIGKAYGIARSQRLPMDGTLGLVIQTLFGPAYIGGSYGDSGHHKFFFQLGKIF
;
A
#
# COMPACT_ATOMS: atom_id res chain seq x y z
N MET A 1 92.29 64.40 7.34
CA MET A 1 91.75 65.23 6.20
C MET A 1 90.37 64.83 5.91
N ARG A 2 89.50 65.85 5.83
CA ARG A 2 88.12 65.85 5.32
C ARG A 2 87.06 65.09 6.16
N ARG A 3 86.36 65.75 7.04
CA ARG A 3 85.09 66.53 6.88
C ARG A 3 83.94 65.67 6.26
N GLY A 4 82.94 65.32 7.06
CA GLY A 4 81.66 64.74 6.65
C GLY A 4 80.51 65.23 7.54
N ILE A 5 79.58 65.80 6.98
CA ILE A 5 78.45 66.58 7.47
C ILE A 5 77.38 65.67 8.09
N SER A 6 76.89 66.05 9.28
CA SER A 6 75.72 65.46 9.95
C SER A 6 74.43 65.98 9.29
N VAL A 7 73.56 65.07 8.89
CA VAL A 7 72.18 65.34 8.56
C VAL A 7 71.28 64.74 9.61
N ILE A 8 70.59 65.57 10.36
CA ILE A 8 69.53 65.19 11.32
C ILE A 8 68.25 64.98 10.52
N LEU A 9 67.73 63.73 10.46
CA LEU A 9 66.42 63.41 9.96
C LEU A 9 65.44 63.28 11.12
N LEU A 10 64.46 64.21 11.16
CA LEU A 10 63.33 64.23 12.09
C LEU A 10 62.36 63.18 11.66
N CYS A 11 62.19 62.04 12.36
CA CYS A 11 61.11 61.08 12.14
C CYS A 11 59.89 61.53 12.90
N PHE A 12 58.85 61.99 12.15
CA PHE A 12 57.52 62.14 12.64
C PHE A 12 56.90 60.72 12.75
N ALA A 13 56.73 60.22 13.97
CA ALA A 13 55.92 58.99 14.23
C ALA A 13 54.45 59.33 14.13
N LEU A 14 53.81 58.93 13.03
CA LEU A 14 52.37 58.84 12.90
C LEU A 14 51.88 57.64 13.76
N PHE A 15 51.30 57.95 14.88
CA PHE A 15 50.46 56.96 15.63
C PHE A 15 49.23 56.72 14.80
N ALA A 16 49.24 55.69 13.95
CA ALA A 16 48.04 55.07 13.43
C ALA A 16 47.41 54.28 14.57
N GLY A 17 46.33 54.81 15.17
CA GLY A 17 45.50 54.09 16.11
C GLY A 17 44.96 52.85 15.39
N ALA A 18 45.51 51.68 15.68
CA ALA A 18 44.87 50.41 15.32
C ALA A 18 43.53 50.37 16.10
N GLN A 19 42.44 50.63 15.43
CA GLN A 19 41.13 50.23 15.91
C GLN A 19 41.16 48.72 15.98
N THR A 20 41.37 48.16 17.15
CA THR A 20 41.06 46.78 17.45
C THR A 20 39.55 46.63 17.27
N THR A 21 39.16 46.09 16.13
CA THR A 21 37.84 45.52 15.97
C THR A 21 37.63 44.58 17.16
N PRO A 22 36.59 44.75 17.97
CA PRO A 22 36.36 43.81 19.06
C PRO A 22 36.27 42.42 18.42
N ALA A 23 37.02 41.47 18.92
CA ALA A 23 36.89 40.09 18.55
C ALA A 23 35.42 39.76 18.80
N SER A 24 34.66 39.51 17.73
CA SER A 24 33.30 39.07 17.85
C SER A 24 33.35 37.77 18.64
N HIS A 25 32.85 37.79 19.89
CA HIS A 25 32.58 36.52 20.56
C HIS A 25 31.68 35.71 19.62
N PRO A 26 32.04 34.44 19.32
CA PRO A 26 31.16 33.61 18.55
C PRO A 26 29.78 33.62 19.23
N ARG A 27 28.73 33.90 18.47
CA ARG A 27 27.35 33.86 19.01
C ARG A 27 27.05 32.47 19.58
N GLU A 28 26.17 32.42 20.53
CA GLU A 28 25.62 31.13 20.98
C GLU A 28 24.96 30.41 19.83
N THR A 29 25.27 29.11 19.69
CA THR A 29 24.68 28.23 18.72
C THR A 29 23.31 27.72 19.24
N VAL A 30 22.33 27.66 18.35
CA VAL A 30 20.97 27.20 18.67
C VAL A 30 20.75 25.81 18.10
N GLY A 31 20.38 24.89 18.96
CA GLY A 31 19.99 23.54 18.59
C GLY A 31 18.51 23.29 18.79
N LEU A 32 17.89 22.59 17.85
CA LEU A 32 16.47 22.28 17.84
C LEU A 32 16.23 20.79 17.99
N ALA A 33 15.53 20.39 19.07
CA ALA A 33 15.08 19.01 19.28
C ALA A 33 13.60 18.89 18.93
N LEU A 34 13.26 17.99 18.00
CA LEU A 34 11.93 17.77 17.46
C LEU A 34 11.37 16.43 17.90
N GLU A 35 10.25 16.47 18.61
CA GLU A 35 9.59 15.28 19.17
C GLU A 35 8.92 14.40 18.12
N GLY A 36 8.86 13.10 18.37
CA GLY A 36 8.05 12.16 17.62
C GLY A 36 6.57 12.25 17.99
N GLY A 37 5.65 11.99 17.04
CA GLY A 37 4.22 12.07 17.35
C GLY A 37 3.30 11.75 16.18
N GLY A 38 3.74 11.05 15.15
CA GLY A 38 2.95 10.80 13.96
C GLY A 38 2.49 12.11 13.30
N ALA A 39 1.21 12.22 12.91
CA ALA A 39 0.67 13.44 12.28
C ALA A 39 0.86 14.70 13.13
N LEU A 40 0.87 14.57 14.47
CA LEU A 40 1.08 15.71 15.37
C LEU A 40 2.40 16.44 15.11
N GLY A 41 3.44 15.68 14.65
CA GLY A 41 4.74 16.26 14.32
C GLY A 41 4.74 17.22 13.13
N LEU A 42 3.65 17.32 12.36
CA LEU A 42 3.49 18.35 11.33
C LEU A 42 3.46 19.76 11.92
N ALA A 43 3.15 19.90 13.20
CA ALA A 43 3.23 21.16 13.93
C ALA A 43 4.65 21.73 13.98
N HIS A 44 5.69 20.90 13.89
CA HIS A 44 7.10 21.38 13.83
C HIS A 44 7.32 22.33 12.65
N ILE A 45 6.61 22.15 11.53
CA ILE A 45 6.73 23.03 10.36
C ILE A 45 6.33 24.46 10.71
N GLY A 46 5.27 24.63 11.52
CA GLY A 46 4.84 25.95 12.00
C GLY A 46 5.87 26.61 12.92
N VAL A 47 6.51 25.83 13.80
CA VAL A 47 7.59 26.33 14.66
C VAL A 47 8.79 26.77 13.81
N LEU A 48 9.22 25.95 12.83
CA LEU A 48 10.29 26.29 11.90
C LEU A 48 9.97 27.55 11.09
N GLN A 49 8.71 27.70 10.66
CA GLN A 49 8.26 28.88 9.92
C GLN A 49 8.38 30.13 10.78
N TRP A 50 7.88 30.11 12.02
CA TRP A 50 7.97 31.24 12.94
C TRP A 50 9.43 31.61 13.23
N MET A 51 10.29 30.61 13.47
CA MET A 51 11.73 30.85 13.74
C MET A 51 12.43 31.52 12.56
N GLU A 52 12.21 31.06 11.30
CA GLU A 52 12.81 31.71 10.14
C GLU A 52 12.28 33.14 9.91
N GLU A 53 10.97 33.36 10.06
CA GLU A 53 10.36 34.69 9.92
C GLU A 53 10.89 35.70 10.94
N HIS A 54 11.31 35.21 12.12
CA HIS A 54 11.86 36.06 13.20
C HIS A 54 13.39 36.03 13.27
N HIS A 55 14.07 35.49 12.24
CA HIS A 55 15.53 35.41 12.14
C HIS A 55 16.21 34.64 13.30
N ILE A 56 15.53 33.62 13.84
CA ILE A 56 16.11 32.74 14.85
C ILE A 56 16.93 31.65 14.15
N PRO A 57 18.25 31.59 14.33
CA PRO A 57 19.10 30.63 13.66
C PRO A 57 18.89 29.22 14.23
N ILE A 58 18.96 28.22 13.35
CA ILE A 58 18.92 26.81 13.73
C ILE A 58 20.24 26.21 13.24
N ASP A 59 21.21 26.04 14.15
CA ASP A 59 22.55 25.56 13.83
C ASP A 59 22.61 24.03 13.80
N TYR A 60 21.80 23.36 14.63
CA TYR A 60 21.72 21.93 14.76
C TYR A 60 20.27 21.48 14.86
N VAL A 61 19.94 20.33 14.26
CA VAL A 61 18.62 19.70 14.39
C VAL A 61 18.79 18.24 14.77
N ALA A 62 18.07 17.81 15.79
CA ALA A 62 17.85 16.39 16.06
C ALA A 62 16.36 16.11 16.18
N GLY A 63 15.92 14.91 15.76
CA GLY A 63 14.52 14.56 15.84
C GLY A 63 14.28 13.06 15.88
N THR A 64 13.10 12.69 16.37
CA THR A 64 12.64 11.31 16.45
C THR A 64 11.36 11.17 15.66
N SER A 65 11.18 10.03 14.96
CA SER A 65 9.94 9.74 14.21
C SER A 65 9.55 10.87 13.24
N MET A 66 8.35 11.44 13.35
CA MET A 66 7.95 12.58 12.52
C MET A 66 8.81 13.83 12.76
N GLY A 67 9.31 14.04 13.97
CA GLY A 67 10.29 15.10 14.24
C GLY A 67 11.61 14.87 13.49
N GLY A 68 12.04 13.62 13.39
CA GLY A 68 13.17 13.20 12.54
C GLY A 68 12.90 13.44 11.04
N LEU A 69 11.71 13.15 10.56
CA LEU A 69 11.30 13.43 9.17
C LEU A 69 11.32 14.92 8.85
N VAL A 70 10.58 15.72 9.62
CA VAL A 70 10.48 17.18 9.39
C VAL A 70 11.85 17.83 9.54
N GLY A 71 12.60 17.47 10.61
CA GLY A 71 13.95 17.96 10.83
C GLY A 71 14.93 17.56 9.73
N GLY A 72 14.87 16.32 9.25
CA GLY A 72 15.69 15.82 8.15
C GLY A 72 15.41 16.50 6.81
N ILE A 73 14.12 16.73 6.49
CA ILE A 73 13.73 17.50 5.30
C ILE A 73 14.26 18.93 5.40
N TYR A 74 14.05 19.59 6.54
CA TYR A 74 14.58 20.94 6.78
C TYR A 74 16.11 20.97 6.69
N ALA A 75 16.79 19.95 7.21
CA ALA A 75 18.26 19.85 7.17
C ALA A 75 18.82 19.76 5.74
N THR A 76 18.03 19.31 4.76
CA THR A 76 18.41 19.35 3.33
C THR A 76 18.45 20.77 2.74
N GLY A 77 18.13 21.80 3.54
CA GLY A 77 18.12 23.20 3.11
C GLY A 77 16.80 23.68 2.54
N MET A 78 15.74 22.88 2.61
CA MET A 78 14.40 23.35 2.30
C MET A 78 13.94 24.37 3.32
N ASN A 79 13.28 25.46 2.88
CA ASN A 79 12.64 26.36 3.79
C ASN A 79 11.28 25.79 4.27
N PRO A 80 10.68 26.33 5.36
CA PRO A 80 9.43 25.77 5.91
C PRO A 80 8.27 25.74 4.93
N GLY A 81 8.22 26.67 3.96
CA GLY A 81 7.22 26.68 2.89
C GLY A 81 7.41 25.51 1.91
N GLU A 82 8.66 25.21 1.52
CA GLU A 82 8.99 24.02 0.69
C GLU A 82 8.67 22.72 1.45
N VAL A 83 8.94 22.67 2.77
CA VAL A 83 8.60 21.50 3.62
C VAL A 83 7.07 21.30 3.67
N ARG A 84 6.29 22.38 3.89
CA ARG A 84 4.82 22.35 3.88
C ARG A 84 4.27 21.84 2.56
N GLU A 85 4.76 22.36 1.43
CA GLU A 85 4.32 21.95 0.10
C GLU A 85 4.62 20.45 -0.15
N LEU A 86 5.83 20.01 0.20
CA LEU A 86 6.23 18.62 0.05
C LEU A 86 5.35 17.68 0.89
N VAL A 87 5.15 18.00 2.17
CA VAL A 87 4.39 17.17 3.11
C VAL A 87 2.90 17.18 2.80
N GLY A 88 2.35 18.33 2.41
CA GLY A 88 0.95 18.47 1.98
C GLY A 88 0.65 17.76 0.66
N GLY A 89 1.67 17.51 -0.16
CA GLY A 89 1.56 16.74 -1.40
C GLY A 89 1.69 15.23 -1.25
N ILE A 90 1.91 14.71 -0.02
CA ILE A 90 1.99 13.27 0.25
C ILE A 90 0.57 12.70 0.37
N ASP A 91 0.30 11.60 -0.34
CA ASP A 91 -0.87 10.76 -0.10
C ASP A 91 -0.68 9.93 1.19
N TRP A 92 -0.98 10.56 2.32
CA TRP A 92 -0.85 9.92 3.62
C TRP A 92 -1.74 8.70 3.79
N ASP A 93 -2.92 8.68 3.20
CA ASP A 93 -3.82 7.53 3.23
C ASP A 93 -3.19 6.34 2.51
N GLY A 94 -2.59 6.56 1.35
CA GLY A 94 -1.82 5.55 0.62
C GLY A 94 -0.60 5.07 1.42
N VAL A 95 0.16 6.00 2.02
CA VAL A 95 1.31 5.69 2.88
C VAL A 95 0.90 4.84 4.08
N ILE A 96 -0.19 5.18 4.77
CA ILE A 96 -0.67 4.46 5.95
C ILE A 96 -1.20 3.08 5.57
N ARG A 97 -1.95 2.94 4.48
CA ARG A 97 -2.41 1.64 3.98
C ARG A 97 -1.27 0.69 3.66
N GLY A 98 -0.15 1.21 3.18
CA GLY A 98 1.11 0.48 3.01
C GLY A 98 1.11 -0.66 2.02
N GLN A 99 0.01 -0.90 1.33
CA GLN A 99 -0.12 -1.89 0.28
C GLN A 99 0.19 -1.25 -1.06
N THR A 100 0.82 -2.00 -1.96
CA THR A 100 0.92 -1.60 -3.36
C THR A 100 -0.48 -1.44 -3.92
N ASP A 101 -0.75 -0.29 -4.55
CA ASP A 101 -2.04 0.00 -5.17
C ASP A 101 -2.45 -1.15 -6.10
N PHE A 102 -3.72 -1.54 -6.08
CA PHE A 102 -4.22 -2.63 -6.91
C PHE A 102 -3.92 -2.39 -8.40
N ARG A 103 -3.96 -1.14 -8.86
CA ARG A 103 -3.59 -0.76 -10.23
C ARG A 103 -2.15 -1.11 -10.59
N ASP A 104 -1.23 -1.06 -9.61
CA ASP A 104 0.20 -1.29 -9.81
C ASP A 104 0.61 -2.74 -9.67
N LEU A 105 -0.28 -3.59 -9.18
CA LEU A 105 -0.05 -5.03 -9.14
C LEU A 105 0.08 -5.63 -10.54
N SER A 106 0.93 -6.64 -10.67
CA SER A 106 0.98 -7.47 -11.88
C SER A 106 -0.36 -8.17 -12.10
N PHE A 107 -0.65 -8.56 -13.35
CA PHE A 107 -1.91 -9.23 -13.69
C PHE A 107 -2.19 -10.43 -12.78
N ARG A 108 -1.17 -11.27 -12.53
CA ARG A 108 -1.31 -12.44 -11.66
C ARG A 108 -1.59 -12.09 -10.20
N ARG A 109 -1.00 -11.02 -9.67
CA ARG A 109 -1.30 -10.55 -8.29
C ARG A 109 -2.71 -9.96 -8.18
N LYS A 110 -3.21 -9.35 -9.26
CA LYS A 110 -4.62 -8.92 -9.34
C LYS A 110 -5.57 -10.12 -9.29
N GLU A 111 -5.28 -11.19 -10.03
CA GLU A 111 -6.05 -12.44 -9.94
C GLU A 111 -6.05 -12.99 -8.50
N ASP A 112 -4.88 -13.02 -7.83
CA ASP A 112 -4.80 -13.51 -6.46
C ASP A 112 -5.68 -12.70 -5.51
N ARG A 113 -5.62 -11.36 -5.59
CA ARG A 113 -6.44 -10.48 -4.74
C ARG A 113 -7.92 -10.54 -5.05
N THR A 114 -8.31 -10.78 -6.30
CA THR A 114 -9.73 -10.91 -6.69
C THR A 114 -10.31 -12.26 -6.27
N GLU A 115 -9.54 -13.34 -6.40
CA GLU A 115 -10.00 -14.68 -6.05
C GLU A 115 -9.86 -15.01 -4.56
N TYR A 116 -8.84 -14.47 -3.89
CA TYR A 116 -8.53 -14.64 -2.46
C TYR A 116 -8.44 -13.27 -1.79
N PRO A 117 -9.59 -12.64 -1.50
CA PRO A 117 -9.67 -11.21 -1.17
C PRO A 117 -9.27 -10.87 0.28
N ALA A 118 -8.73 -11.80 1.06
CA ALA A 118 -8.23 -11.46 2.39
C ALA A 118 -7.15 -10.37 2.31
N ALA A 119 -7.24 -9.38 3.20
CA ALA A 119 -6.33 -8.25 3.23
C ALA A 119 -4.91 -8.60 3.70
N PHE A 120 -4.71 -9.78 4.24
CA PHE A 120 -3.42 -10.26 4.75
C PHE A 120 -2.94 -11.49 4.01
N GLU A 121 -1.64 -11.66 4.00
CA GLU A 121 -0.94 -12.84 3.52
C GLU A 121 0.08 -13.29 4.57
N PHE A 122 0.50 -14.53 4.51
CA PHE A 122 1.61 -15.04 5.31
C PHE A 122 2.47 -15.99 4.47
N GLY A 123 3.58 -16.41 4.99
CA GLY A 123 4.48 -17.33 4.31
C GLY A 123 4.83 -18.54 5.13
N LEU A 124 5.47 -19.51 4.47
CA LEU A 124 5.86 -20.78 5.07
C LEU A 124 7.36 -21.07 4.90
N ARG A 125 8.19 -20.07 4.57
CA ARG A 125 9.62 -20.27 4.31
C ARG A 125 10.38 -20.87 5.50
N HIS A 126 10.02 -20.44 6.71
CA HIS A 126 10.66 -20.86 7.96
C HIS A 126 9.59 -21.26 9.02
N GLY A 127 8.50 -21.88 8.57
CA GLY A 127 7.29 -22.08 9.36
C GLY A 127 6.27 -20.97 9.07
N VAL A 128 5.13 -20.97 9.77
CA VAL A 128 4.11 -19.92 9.61
C VAL A 128 4.68 -18.59 10.09
N ALA A 129 4.89 -17.66 9.16
CA ALA A 129 5.44 -16.34 9.44
C ALA A 129 4.63 -15.25 8.74
N PHE A 130 4.32 -14.20 9.49
CA PHE A 130 3.64 -13.00 9.00
C PHE A 130 4.65 -11.92 8.64
N PRO A 131 4.27 -10.91 7.84
CA PRO A 131 5.07 -9.69 7.68
C PRO A 131 5.45 -9.09 9.03
N GLY A 132 6.63 -8.49 9.14
CA GLY A 132 7.14 -7.87 10.38
C GLY A 132 6.37 -6.62 10.84
N GLY A 133 5.38 -6.17 10.06
CA GLY A 133 4.47 -5.06 10.34
C GLY A 133 3.28 -5.09 9.38
N PHE A 134 2.24 -4.36 9.72
CA PHE A 134 1.07 -4.23 8.83
C PHE A 134 1.41 -3.51 7.51
N ASN A 135 2.43 -2.67 7.54
CA ASN A 135 2.88 -1.83 6.44
C ASN A 135 4.37 -2.09 6.16
N SER A 136 4.72 -2.45 4.94
CA SER A 136 6.12 -2.67 4.55
C SER A 136 6.96 -1.39 4.58
N GLY A 137 6.32 -0.21 4.53
CA GLY A 137 6.97 1.09 4.42
C GLY A 137 7.49 1.42 3.02
N HIS A 138 7.13 0.67 1.99
CA HIS A 138 7.62 0.90 0.63
C HIS A 138 7.28 2.30 0.12
N GLN A 139 6.02 2.75 0.28
CA GLN A 139 5.59 4.07 -0.21
C GLN A 139 6.34 5.21 0.50
N VAL A 140 6.43 5.16 1.83
CA VAL A 140 7.19 6.15 2.58
C VAL A 140 8.68 6.08 2.22
N GLY A 141 9.23 4.88 2.01
CA GLY A 141 10.61 4.68 1.57
C GLY A 141 10.94 5.42 0.28
N LEU A 142 10.10 5.31 -0.76
CA LEU A 142 10.29 6.03 -2.03
C LEU A 142 10.25 7.55 -1.85
N ILE A 143 9.37 8.07 -0.98
CA ILE A 143 9.33 9.50 -0.67
C ILE A 143 10.66 9.95 -0.02
N LEU A 144 11.14 9.17 0.94
CA LEU A 144 12.41 9.45 1.62
C LEU A 144 13.61 9.35 0.68
N ASP A 145 13.64 8.34 -0.19
CA ASP A 145 14.68 8.17 -1.22
C ASP A 145 14.73 9.37 -2.15
N ARG A 146 13.57 9.86 -2.61
CA ARG A 146 13.47 11.06 -3.45
C ARG A 146 14.03 12.31 -2.77
N ILE A 147 13.70 12.51 -1.48
CA ILE A 147 14.19 13.65 -0.68
C ILE A 147 15.69 13.55 -0.48
N ALA A 148 16.19 12.36 -0.14
CA ALA A 148 17.57 12.11 0.19
C ALA A 148 18.49 11.95 -1.04
N LEU A 149 17.93 11.75 -2.23
CA LEU A 149 18.69 11.41 -3.44
C LEU A 149 19.85 12.36 -3.75
N PRO A 150 19.72 13.71 -3.67
CA PRO A 150 20.83 14.63 -3.88
C PRO A 150 21.98 14.42 -2.88
N TYR A 151 21.67 13.95 -1.69
CA TYR A 151 22.56 13.80 -0.56
C TYR A 151 23.09 12.37 -0.36
N SER A 152 22.81 11.45 -1.32
CA SER A 152 23.19 10.02 -1.20
C SER A 152 24.69 9.79 -1.04
N LEU A 153 25.54 10.70 -1.52
CA LEU A 153 27.00 10.56 -1.50
C LEU A 153 27.66 11.30 -0.33
N LEU A 154 26.90 11.90 0.59
CA LEU A 154 27.45 12.54 1.78
C LEU A 154 28.09 11.52 2.72
N LYS A 155 29.21 11.92 3.33
CA LYS A 155 29.94 11.08 4.31
C LYS A 155 29.41 11.26 5.73
N SER A 156 28.89 12.43 6.05
CA SER A 156 28.33 12.77 7.36
C SER A 156 27.12 13.65 7.21
N PHE A 157 26.15 13.53 8.11
CA PHE A 157 25.01 14.45 8.19
C PHE A 157 25.39 15.85 8.71
N ASP A 158 26.63 16.02 9.16
CA ASP A 158 27.23 17.36 9.45
C ASP A 158 27.49 18.16 8.17
N ASP A 159 27.59 17.49 7.02
CA ASP A 159 27.76 18.10 5.71
C ASP A 159 26.45 18.59 5.07
N LEU A 160 25.30 18.26 5.66
CA LEU A 160 24.01 18.81 5.25
C LEU A 160 23.96 20.34 5.41
N PRO A 161 23.09 21.04 4.69
CA PRO A 161 22.85 22.48 4.88
C PRO A 161 22.65 22.90 6.34
N THR A 162 21.94 22.10 7.12
CA THR A 162 21.89 22.17 8.59
C THR A 162 22.33 20.82 9.14
N PRO A 163 23.36 20.74 9.99
CA PRO A 163 23.77 19.51 10.66
C PRO A 163 22.62 18.81 11.34
N PHE A 164 22.53 17.48 11.15
CA PHE A 164 21.34 16.71 11.51
C PHE A 164 21.68 15.39 12.22
N ARG A 165 20.79 15.00 13.14
CA ARG A 165 20.76 13.66 13.74
C ARG A 165 19.31 13.18 13.81
N CYS A 166 19.10 11.86 13.68
CA CYS A 166 17.84 11.26 14.07
C CYS A 166 18.03 10.00 14.90
N VAL A 167 17.09 9.78 15.80
CA VAL A 167 17.15 8.71 16.79
C VAL A 167 16.30 7.53 16.34
N SER A 168 16.83 6.33 16.52
CA SER A 168 16.12 5.06 16.40
C SER A 168 16.40 4.18 17.61
N THR A 169 15.57 3.17 17.82
CA THR A 169 15.83 2.11 18.79
C THR A 169 16.42 0.90 18.06
N GLU A 170 17.62 0.51 18.44
CA GLU A 170 18.27 -0.71 17.94
C GLU A 170 17.80 -1.91 18.79
N LEU A 171 17.10 -2.88 18.18
CA LEU A 171 16.45 -3.97 18.91
C LEU A 171 17.38 -5.10 19.29
N THR A 172 18.52 -5.28 18.60
CA THR A 172 19.44 -6.40 18.83
C THR A 172 20.13 -6.25 20.20
N GLU A 173 20.64 -5.05 20.47
CA GLU A 173 21.27 -4.68 21.75
C GLU A 173 20.30 -3.97 22.72
N ARG A 174 19.12 -3.53 22.20
CA ARG A 174 18.08 -2.81 22.96
C ARG A 174 18.56 -1.44 23.46
N GLU A 175 19.23 -0.71 22.60
CA GLU A 175 19.80 0.58 22.90
C GLU A 175 19.34 1.67 21.94
N GLU A 176 19.52 2.90 22.35
CA GLU A 176 19.35 4.07 21.50
C GLU A 176 20.42 4.09 20.43
N PHE A 177 20.05 4.43 19.21
CA PHE A 177 20.99 4.60 18.11
C PHE A 177 20.75 5.94 17.40
N VAL A 178 21.81 6.77 17.40
CA VAL A 178 21.81 8.09 16.76
C VAL A 178 22.44 7.98 15.38
N PHE A 179 21.63 8.15 14.33
CA PHE A 179 22.13 8.22 12.97
C PHE A 179 22.81 9.56 12.70
N GLN A 180 24.07 9.50 12.25
CA GLN A 180 24.92 10.65 11.92
C GLN A 180 25.62 10.52 10.57
N GLN A 181 25.46 9.38 9.90
CA GLN A 181 26.09 9.06 8.62
C GLN A 181 25.34 7.92 7.93
N GLY A 182 25.68 7.65 6.67
CA GLY A 182 25.04 6.63 5.83
C GLY A 182 23.96 7.23 4.94
N PRO A 183 23.13 6.39 4.29
CA PRO A 183 22.02 6.89 3.49
C PRO A 183 20.99 7.62 4.38
N LEU A 184 20.73 8.88 4.05
CA LEU A 184 19.78 9.70 4.82
C LEU A 184 18.37 9.09 4.79
N SER A 185 17.95 8.50 3.65
CA SER A 185 16.66 7.84 3.55
C SER A 185 16.52 6.65 4.50
N ASP A 186 17.59 5.85 4.68
CA ASP A 186 17.58 4.73 5.61
C ASP A 186 17.45 5.20 7.07
N ALA A 187 18.15 6.26 7.43
CA ALA A 187 18.07 6.86 8.76
C ALA A 187 16.67 7.41 9.06
N LEU A 188 16.09 8.15 8.11
CA LEU A 188 14.72 8.68 8.22
C LEU A 188 13.69 7.55 8.26
N ARG A 189 13.90 6.49 7.47
CA ARG A 189 13.01 5.32 7.49
C ARG A 189 13.08 4.56 8.81
N ALA A 190 14.29 4.43 9.38
CA ALA A 190 14.51 3.76 10.66
C ALA A 190 13.82 4.50 11.81
N THR A 191 14.02 5.82 11.91
CA THR A 191 13.41 6.63 12.98
C THR A 191 11.87 6.65 12.93
N MET A 192 11.27 6.38 11.77
CA MET A 192 9.81 6.32 11.56
C MET A 192 9.23 4.90 11.64
N SER A 193 10.02 3.88 11.97
CA SER A 193 9.58 2.48 11.98
C SER A 193 8.79 2.13 13.24
N ILE A 194 7.59 2.66 13.38
CA ILE A 194 6.70 2.42 14.53
C ILE A 194 6.47 0.91 14.71
N PRO A 195 6.80 0.33 15.88
CA PRO A 195 6.66 -1.10 16.12
C PRO A 195 5.23 -1.61 15.91
N GLY A 196 5.11 -2.76 15.22
CA GLY A 196 3.83 -3.37 14.89
C GLY A 196 3.14 -2.74 13.68
N PHE A 197 3.33 -1.44 13.43
CA PHE A 197 2.75 -0.76 12.27
C PHE A 197 3.66 -0.89 11.03
N PHE A 198 4.90 -0.38 11.10
CA PHE A 198 5.86 -0.55 10.03
C PHE A 198 6.79 -1.75 10.23
N THR A 199 7.17 -2.40 9.14
CA THR A 199 8.24 -3.39 9.16
C THR A 199 9.54 -2.73 9.64
N PRO A 200 10.26 -3.32 10.63
CA PRO A 200 11.54 -2.83 11.10
C PRO A 200 12.58 -2.70 9.97
N VAL A 201 13.46 -1.74 10.08
CA VAL A 201 14.56 -1.53 9.11
C VAL A 201 15.74 -2.38 9.52
N LYS A 202 16.29 -3.15 8.56
CA LYS A 202 17.49 -3.98 8.77
C LYS A 202 18.68 -3.39 8.04
N LEU A 203 19.67 -2.95 8.79
CA LEU A 203 20.91 -2.36 8.25
C LEU A 203 22.10 -2.97 8.98
N ASN A 204 23.12 -3.41 8.23
CA ASN A 204 24.39 -3.89 8.79
C ASN A 204 24.20 -4.95 9.91
N HIS A 205 23.33 -5.92 9.72
CA HIS A 205 22.96 -6.97 10.68
C HIS A 205 22.30 -6.49 11.98
N LYS A 206 21.83 -5.26 12.05
CA LYS A 206 21.06 -4.67 13.13
C LYS A 206 19.63 -4.40 12.71
N ILE A 207 18.72 -4.34 13.69
CA ILE A 207 17.27 -4.15 13.48
C ILE A 207 16.86 -2.86 14.17
N TYR A 208 16.31 -1.92 13.40
CA TYR A 208 15.92 -0.61 13.88
C TYR A 208 14.41 -0.42 13.84
N VAL A 209 13.89 0.17 14.91
CA VAL A 209 12.52 0.66 15.01
C VAL A 209 12.51 2.11 15.44
N ASP A 210 11.33 2.72 15.52
CA ASP A 210 11.13 4.11 15.93
C ASP A 210 11.88 4.44 17.23
N GLY A 211 12.55 5.58 17.26
CA GLY A 211 13.35 6.03 18.38
C GLY A 211 12.54 6.41 19.62
N GLY A 212 11.24 6.69 19.46
CA GLY A 212 10.38 7.15 20.55
C GLY A 212 10.29 6.20 21.75
N LEU A 213 10.65 4.91 21.57
CA LEU A 213 10.73 3.97 22.69
C LEU A 213 11.80 4.33 23.72
N LEU A 214 12.95 4.89 23.29
CA LEU A 214 14.09 5.17 24.16
C LEU A 214 14.39 6.66 24.30
N ASP A 215 14.22 7.45 23.23
CA ASP A 215 14.35 8.91 23.23
C ASP A 215 13.42 9.55 22.20
N ASN A 216 12.25 10.04 22.69
CA ASN A 216 11.26 10.70 21.84
C ASN A 216 11.54 12.20 21.62
N LEU A 217 12.30 12.85 22.49
CA LEU A 217 12.64 14.28 22.41
C LEU A 217 14.15 14.45 22.63
N PRO A 218 14.97 14.37 21.57
CA PRO A 218 16.42 14.14 21.64
C PRO A 218 17.23 15.41 21.96
N THR A 219 17.03 15.99 23.13
CA THR A 219 17.71 17.21 23.59
C THR A 219 19.18 16.97 23.96
N ASP A 220 19.51 15.80 24.48
CA ASP A 220 20.88 15.37 24.71
C ASP A 220 21.68 15.18 23.43
N VAL A 221 21.06 14.62 22.41
CA VAL A 221 21.69 14.51 21.08
C VAL A 221 22.04 15.89 20.52
N VAL A 222 21.13 16.85 20.63
CA VAL A 222 21.38 18.25 20.22
C VAL A 222 22.52 18.86 21.05
N LYS A 223 22.59 18.55 22.34
CA LYS A 223 23.71 18.99 23.24
C LYS A 223 25.05 18.42 22.76
N GLU A 224 25.08 17.13 22.45
CA GLU A 224 26.26 16.43 21.95
C GLU A 224 26.72 16.95 20.58
N MET A 225 25.84 17.48 19.76
CA MET A 225 26.16 18.17 18.50
C MET A 225 26.87 19.51 18.74
N GLY A 226 26.85 20.04 19.97
CA GLY A 226 27.56 21.26 20.34
C GLY A 226 26.64 22.51 20.43
N ALA A 227 25.36 22.35 20.62
CA ALA A 227 24.45 23.48 20.84
C ALA A 227 24.68 24.13 22.21
N ASP A 228 24.81 25.46 22.20
CA ASP A 228 24.91 26.26 23.43
C ASP A 228 23.55 26.49 24.05
N HIS A 229 22.50 26.64 23.22
CA HIS A 229 21.10 26.83 23.64
C HIS A 229 20.18 25.79 22.95
N ILE A 230 19.45 25.03 23.74
CA ILE A 230 18.61 23.93 23.29
C ILE A 230 17.14 24.34 23.34
N ILE A 231 16.49 24.33 22.18
CA ILE A 231 15.06 24.53 22.05
C ILE A 231 14.43 23.16 21.80
N ALA A 232 13.53 22.74 22.69
CA ALA A 232 12.73 21.52 22.53
C ALA A 232 11.32 21.84 22.07
N VAL A 233 10.82 21.14 21.03
CA VAL A 233 9.44 21.25 20.58
C VAL A 233 8.70 20.01 21.05
N HIS A 234 7.83 20.20 22.05
CA HIS A 234 7.02 19.15 22.67
C HIS A 234 5.59 19.18 22.12
N LEU A 235 5.04 18.00 21.77
CA LEU A 235 3.72 17.81 21.18
C LEU A 235 2.74 17.29 22.22
N GLN A 236 1.93 18.18 22.79
CA GLN A 236 0.98 17.83 23.84
C GLN A 236 -0.30 17.22 23.23
N GLY A 237 -0.33 15.89 23.07
CA GLY A 237 -1.48 15.15 22.58
C GLY A 237 -2.60 14.97 23.61
N ALA A 238 -3.70 14.36 23.17
CA ALA A 238 -4.83 14.00 24.03
C ALA A 238 -4.40 13.02 25.13
N LYS A 239 -4.93 13.20 26.34
CA LYS A 239 -4.74 12.25 27.44
C LYS A 239 -5.94 11.30 27.50
N LEU A 240 -5.68 10.04 27.80
CA LEU A 240 -6.74 9.09 28.14
C LEU A 240 -7.51 9.58 29.37
N ASN A 241 -8.81 9.37 29.36
CA ASN A 241 -9.61 9.47 30.55
C ASN A 241 -9.99 8.08 31.08
N ALA A 242 -10.38 7.99 32.34
CA ALA A 242 -10.72 6.72 32.99
C ALA A 242 -11.97 6.03 32.41
N GLU A 243 -12.75 6.74 31.63
CA GLU A 243 -13.99 6.27 30.99
C GLU A 243 -13.78 5.72 29.57
N THR A 244 -12.57 5.86 29.02
CA THR A 244 -12.25 5.38 27.66
C THR A 244 -12.28 3.86 27.62
N PRO A 245 -13.13 3.23 26.78
CA PRO A 245 -13.14 1.78 26.64
C PRO A 245 -11.79 1.25 26.11
N LEU A 246 -11.18 0.31 26.81
CA LEU A 246 -9.89 -0.24 26.45
C LEU A 246 -10.04 -1.64 25.83
N SER A 247 -9.48 -1.82 24.63
CA SER A 247 -9.22 -3.13 24.04
C SER A 247 -7.79 -3.57 24.39
N SER A 248 -7.48 -4.87 24.22
CA SER A 248 -6.10 -5.37 24.41
C SER A 248 -5.07 -4.61 23.54
N PHE A 249 -5.45 -4.21 22.35
CA PHE A 249 -4.59 -3.42 21.45
C PHE A 249 -4.41 -2.00 21.95
N SER A 250 -5.48 -1.36 22.43
CA SER A 250 -5.36 -0.01 23.01
C SER A 250 -4.52 -0.01 24.28
N VAL A 251 -4.65 -1.03 25.14
CA VAL A 251 -3.79 -1.18 26.34
C VAL A 251 -2.31 -1.29 25.94
N LEU A 252 -1.99 -2.08 24.93
CA LEU A 252 -0.61 -2.19 24.44
C LEU A 252 -0.10 -0.85 23.89
N GLY A 253 -0.89 -0.18 23.06
CA GLY A 253 -0.54 1.15 22.54
C GLY A 253 -0.31 2.18 23.63
N GLU A 254 -1.18 2.24 24.63
CA GLU A 254 -1.05 3.14 25.76
C GLU A 254 0.11 2.80 26.69
N SER A 255 0.46 1.51 26.81
CA SER A 255 1.66 1.08 27.53
C SER A 255 2.93 1.59 26.87
N ILE A 256 2.98 1.55 25.52
CA ILE A 256 4.07 2.15 24.74
C ILE A 256 4.08 3.66 24.93
N ALA A 257 2.93 4.33 24.83
CA ALA A 257 2.79 5.77 25.04
C ALA A 257 3.26 6.21 26.43
N ALA A 258 3.03 5.40 27.49
CA ALA A 258 3.52 5.68 28.83
C ALA A 258 5.07 5.61 28.94
N VAL A 259 5.70 4.70 28.20
CA VAL A 259 7.17 4.64 28.08
C VAL A 259 7.68 5.88 27.37
N VAL A 260 7.10 6.21 26.22
CA VAL A 260 7.44 7.41 25.42
C VAL A 260 7.32 8.67 26.25
N ALA A 261 6.21 8.89 26.98
CA ALA A 261 6.01 10.05 27.86
C ALA A 261 7.07 10.17 28.99
N THR A 262 7.75 9.06 29.30
CA THR A 262 8.85 9.11 30.28
C THR A 262 10.12 9.68 29.65
N THR A 263 10.40 9.33 28.40
CA THR A 263 11.55 9.88 27.66
C THR A 263 11.33 11.36 27.33
N GLU A 264 10.12 11.76 26.95
CA GLU A 264 9.74 13.17 26.71
C GLU A 264 10.03 14.07 27.91
N ARG A 265 9.62 13.64 29.10
CA ARG A 265 9.88 14.39 30.34
C ARG A 265 11.37 14.56 30.63
N ARG A 266 12.20 13.56 30.26
CA ARG A 266 13.65 13.66 30.40
C ARG A 266 14.22 14.66 29.39
N GLY A 267 13.75 14.65 28.15
CA GLY A 267 14.15 15.59 27.11
C GLY A 267 13.79 17.03 27.50
N MET A 268 12.54 17.28 27.91
CA MET A 268 12.11 18.60 28.35
C MET A 268 12.96 19.15 29.50
N ALA A 269 13.34 18.30 30.47
CA ALA A 269 14.13 18.73 31.62
C ALA A 269 15.56 19.16 31.27
N LYS A 270 16.08 18.80 30.06
CA LYS A 270 17.42 19.14 29.56
C LYS A 270 17.42 20.34 28.61
N ALA A 271 16.24 20.81 28.18
CA ALA A 271 16.12 21.96 27.28
C ALA A 271 16.21 23.28 28.02
N ASP A 272 16.79 24.31 27.37
CA ASP A 272 16.81 25.68 27.87
C ASP A 272 15.48 26.39 27.60
N THR A 273 14.82 26.04 26.48
CA THR A 273 13.48 26.54 26.11
C THR A 273 12.62 25.38 25.63
N VAL A 274 11.41 25.26 26.16
CA VAL A 274 10.43 24.25 25.72
C VAL A 274 9.24 24.94 25.05
N ILE A 275 9.01 24.64 23.78
CA ILE A 275 7.80 25.06 23.04
C ILE A 275 6.80 23.90 23.11
N SER A 276 5.80 24.03 23.99
CA SER A 276 4.72 23.03 24.09
C SER A 276 3.57 23.39 23.14
N VAL A 277 3.29 22.53 22.17
CA VAL A 277 2.21 22.71 21.23
C VAL A 277 0.99 21.94 21.71
N ASP A 278 -0.13 22.62 21.96
CA ASP A 278 -1.39 21.98 22.36
C ASP A 278 -2.09 21.37 21.13
N LEU A 279 -2.10 20.06 21.09
CA LEU A 279 -2.67 19.24 20.01
C LEU A 279 -3.73 18.26 20.53
N ALA A 280 -4.31 18.51 21.72
CA ALA A 280 -5.22 17.57 22.38
C ALA A 280 -6.48 17.21 21.55
N ARG A 281 -6.84 18.02 20.56
CA ARG A 281 -7.97 17.76 19.64
C ARG A 281 -7.62 16.88 18.43
N PHE A 282 -6.34 16.56 18.23
CA PHE A 282 -5.85 15.76 17.12
C PHE A 282 -5.26 14.45 17.60
N GLY A 283 -5.31 13.44 16.73
CA GLY A 283 -4.68 12.14 16.95
C GLY A 283 -3.38 11.96 16.15
N PRO A 284 -2.58 10.92 16.45
CA PRO A 284 -1.37 10.59 15.70
C PRO A 284 -1.60 10.24 14.21
N THR A 285 -2.86 10.04 13.81
CA THR A 285 -3.27 9.73 12.42
C THR A 285 -4.03 10.86 11.74
N SER A 286 -4.12 12.06 12.33
CA SER A 286 -4.84 13.21 11.77
C SER A 286 -4.06 13.91 10.66
N PHE A 287 -3.69 13.15 9.60
CA PHE A 287 -2.98 13.69 8.44
C PHE A 287 -3.85 14.53 7.50
N ASP A 288 -5.15 14.54 7.71
CA ASP A 288 -6.11 15.40 7.04
C ASP A 288 -6.11 16.85 7.58
N ALA A 289 -5.54 17.08 8.78
CA ALA A 289 -5.49 18.36 9.46
C ALA A 289 -4.11 19.06 9.35
N VAL A 290 -3.42 18.95 8.22
CA VAL A 290 -2.05 19.49 8.02
C VAL A 290 -1.98 20.98 8.34
N ASP A 291 -2.90 21.78 7.80
CA ASP A 291 -2.87 23.24 7.96
C ASP A 291 -3.15 23.67 9.39
N GLU A 292 -4.07 23.00 10.09
CA GLU A 292 -4.39 23.27 11.48
C GLU A 292 -3.23 22.89 12.42
N LEU A 293 -2.54 21.78 12.15
CA LEU A 293 -1.37 21.35 12.92
C LEU A 293 -0.21 22.34 12.74
N ILE A 294 0.06 22.79 11.52
CA ILE A 294 1.09 23.80 11.24
C ILE A 294 0.74 25.12 11.94
N ALA A 295 -0.52 25.55 11.87
CA ALA A 295 -0.97 26.77 12.54
C ALA A 295 -0.82 26.69 14.08
N ALA A 296 -1.09 25.51 14.68
CA ALA A 296 -0.90 25.30 16.11
C ALA A 296 0.58 25.42 16.51
N GLY A 297 1.49 24.83 15.71
CA GLY A 297 2.94 24.96 15.92
C GLY A 297 3.42 26.41 15.83
N TYR A 298 2.95 27.16 14.83
CA TYR A 298 3.27 28.59 14.69
C TYR A 298 2.80 29.39 15.90
N ALA A 299 1.55 29.20 16.33
CA ALA A 299 0.99 29.89 17.50
C ALA A 299 1.73 29.56 18.80
N ALA A 300 2.19 28.32 18.97
CA ALA A 300 3.00 27.92 20.12
C ALA A 300 4.37 28.60 20.14
N ALA A 301 5.03 28.75 19.00
CA ALA A 301 6.26 29.51 18.89
C ALA A 301 6.05 30.99 19.20
N GLU A 302 5.00 31.60 18.66
CA GLU A 302 4.60 33.01 18.99
C GLU A 302 4.35 33.20 20.49
N ALA A 303 3.66 32.26 21.14
CA ALA A 303 3.42 32.33 22.61
C ALA A 303 4.74 32.27 23.41
N ASN A 304 5.81 31.74 22.86
CA ASN A 304 7.14 31.65 23.45
C ASN A 304 8.10 32.76 22.93
N ALA A 305 7.61 33.76 22.20
CA ALA A 305 8.41 34.82 21.59
C ALA A 305 9.38 35.51 22.56
N SER A 306 8.99 35.72 23.80
CA SER A 306 9.85 36.36 24.82
C SER A 306 11.12 35.55 25.15
N ALA A 307 11.06 34.24 25.06
CA ALA A 307 12.22 33.36 25.26
C ALA A 307 13.06 33.20 23.98
N LEU A 308 12.43 33.27 22.79
CA LEU A 308 13.07 33.03 21.51
C LEU A 308 13.71 34.28 20.90
N LEU A 309 13.05 35.44 20.97
CA LEU A 309 13.53 36.69 20.34
C LEU A 309 14.92 37.14 20.82
N PRO A 310 15.39 36.86 22.05
CA PRO A 310 16.76 37.16 22.44
C PRO A 310 17.82 36.46 21.61
N LYS A 311 17.48 35.41 20.86
CA LYS A 311 18.36 34.66 19.95
C LYS A 311 18.30 35.16 18.50
N ARG A 312 17.50 36.19 18.24
CA ARG A 312 17.34 36.78 16.89
C ARG A 312 18.65 37.36 16.38
N LEU A 313 18.96 37.04 15.13
CA LEU A 313 20.07 37.66 14.39
C LEU A 313 19.65 39.01 13.79
N SER A 314 20.64 39.89 13.63
CA SER A 314 20.42 41.07 12.77
C SER A 314 20.19 40.65 11.32
N ASP A 315 19.61 41.53 10.51
CA ASP A 315 19.34 41.26 9.10
C ASP A 315 20.60 40.86 8.33
N THR A 316 21.77 41.46 8.66
CA THR A 316 23.04 41.14 8.03
C THR A 316 23.48 39.72 8.41
N GLU A 317 23.49 39.38 9.69
CA GLU A 317 23.89 38.06 10.17
C GLU A 317 22.95 36.97 9.68
N TRP A 318 21.63 37.27 9.60
CA TRP A 318 20.62 36.36 9.05
C TRP A 318 20.88 36.05 7.58
N ASN A 319 21.15 37.07 6.78
CA ASN A 319 21.49 36.89 5.36
C ASN A 319 22.78 36.05 5.18
N GLU A 320 23.77 36.25 6.03
CA GLU A 320 24.98 35.43 6.03
C GLU A 320 24.72 33.98 6.46
N PHE A 321 23.84 33.79 7.46
CA PHE A 321 23.39 32.46 7.88
C PHE A 321 22.68 31.72 6.76
N LEU A 322 21.73 32.35 6.08
CA LEU A 322 21.02 31.78 4.95
C LEU A 322 21.97 31.49 3.77
N ALA A 323 22.90 32.39 3.48
CA ALA A 323 23.89 32.20 2.40
C ALA A 323 24.78 30.97 2.67
N ARG A 324 25.25 30.78 3.92
CA ARG A 324 26.01 29.58 4.31
C ARG A 324 25.17 28.31 4.15
N ARG A 325 23.92 28.30 4.61
CA ARG A 325 23.00 27.17 4.47
C ARG A 325 22.74 26.87 3.00
N GLN A 326 22.48 27.88 2.17
CA GLN A 326 22.23 27.72 0.75
C GLN A 326 23.46 27.22 -0.03
N SER A 327 24.68 27.61 0.36
CA SER A 327 25.90 27.15 -0.28
C SER A 327 26.17 25.64 -0.12
N ARG A 328 25.61 25.03 0.91
CA ARG A 328 25.68 23.58 1.15
C ARG A 328 24.53 22.79 0.50
N ARG A 329 23.51 23.49 -0.01
CA ARG A 329 22.38 22.83 -0.70
C ARG A 329 22.87 22.24 -2.02
N ILE A 330 22.58 20.95 -2.25
CA ILE A 330 22.90 20.27 -3.50
C ILE A 330 21.72 20.44 -4.46
N PRO A 331 21.84 21.26 -5.51
CA PRO A 331 20.69 21.65 -6.33
C PRO A 331 20.33 20.61 -7.39
N SER A 332 21.20 19.64 -7.67
CA SER A 332 20.96 18.67 -8.75
C SER A 332 21.52 17.30 -8.42
N VAL A 333 20.81 16.30 -8.88
CA VAL A 333 21.21 14.89 -8.77
C VAL A 333 22.19 14.58 -9.91
N PRO A 334 23.38 13.99 -9.62
CA PRO A 334 24.28 13.50 -10.65
C PRO A 334 23.62 12.49 -11.59
N THR A 335 23.97 12.50 -12.87
CA THR A 335 23.51 11.51 -13.83
C THR A 335 24.21 10.18 -13.61
N PRO A 336 23.49 9.08 -13.32
CA PRO A 336 24.10 7.79 -13.08
C PRO A 336 24.72 7.23 -14.36
N GLN A 337 25.89 6.58 -14.23
CA GLN A 337 26.62 5.96 -15.34
C GLN A 337 26.44 4.45 -15.39
N PHE A 338 25.77 3.88 -14.39
CA PHE A 338 25.39 2.46 -14.32
C PHE A 338 24.21 2.29 -13.37
N VAL A 339 23.50 1.17 -13.51
CA VAL A 339 22.48 0.71 -12.55
C VAL A 339 22.99 -0.56 -11.89
N GLN A 340 22.86 -0.64 -10.57
CA GLN A 340 23.19 -1.82 -9.78
C GLN A 340 21.99 -2.20 -8.92
N VAL A 341 21.68 -3.49 -8.83
CA VAL A 341 20.60 -4.02 -7.98
C VAL A 341 21.20 -4.95 -6.93
N ASP A 342 20.76 -4.80 -5.68
CA ASP A 342 21.07 -5.71 -4.58
C ASP A 342 19.84 -6.04 -3.73
N GLY A 343 20.03 -6.79 -2.62
CA GLY A 343 18.93 -7.22 -1.74
C GLY A 343 18.17 -8.45 -2.24
N THR A 344 18.55 -9.02 -3.39
CA THR A 344 17.91 -10.19 -4.00
C THR A 344 18.96 -11.13 -4.61
N SER A 345 18.53 -12.29 -5.11
CA SER A 345 19.44 -13.24 -5.76
C SER A 345 20.12 -12.63 -7.00
N PRO A 346 21.38 -13.04 -7.34
CA PRO A 346 22.11 -12.47 -8.48
C PRO A 346 21.34 -12.57 -9.81
N ALA A 347 20.55 -13.61 -9.98
CA ALA A 347 19.79 -13.85 -11.20
C ALA A 347 18.60 -12.88 -11.31
N VAL A 348 17.89 -12.61 -10.21
CA VAL A 348 16.81 -11.61 -10.13
C VAL A 348 17.38 -10.20 -10.24
N ALA A 349 18.51 -9.92 -9.55
CA ALA A 349 19.20 -8.63 -9.65
C ALA A 349 19.55 -8.30 -11.11
N SER A 350 20.20 -9.23 -11.82
CA SER A 350 20.54 -9.05 -13.25
C SER A 350 19.31 -8.82 -14.13
N GLN A 351 18.16 -9.40 -13.80
CA GLN A 351 16.93 -9.15 -14.52
C GLN A 351 16.40 -7.73 -14.26
N LEU A 352 16.40 -7.29 -13.03
CA LEU A 352 15.98 -5.93 -12.68
C LEU A 352 16.92 -4.87 -13.26
N GLU A 353 18.24 -5.09 -13.22
CA GLU A 353 19.24 -4.20 -13.86
C GLU A 353 18.94 -4.02 -15.36
N ARG A 354 18.64 -5.09 -16.08
CA ARG A 354 18.26 -5.00 -17.48
C ARG A 354 16.95 -4.25 -17.69
N ARG A 355 15.96 -4.43 -16.81
CA ARG A 355 14.68 -3.69 -16.87
C ARG A 355 14.87 -2.19 -16.63
N LEU A 356 15.79 -1.83 -15.73
CA LEU A 356 16.07 -0.45 -15.33
C LEU A 356 17.22 0.19 -16.10
N LYS A 357 17.83 -0.52 -17.05
CA LYS A 357 18.97 -0.06 -17.86
C LYS A 357 18.71 1.27 -18.60
N SER A 358 17.45 1.61 -18.80
CA SER A 358 17.08 2.89 -19.43
C SER A 358 17.52 4.12 -18.63
N TRP A 359 17.93 3.97 -17.38
CA TRP A 359 18.46 5.04 -16.52
C TRP A 359 19.97 5.26 -16.68
N ASP A 360 20.68 4.33 -17.33
CA ASP A 360 22.11 4.47 -17.65
C ASP A 360 22.35 5.71 -18.50
N GLY A 361 23.21 6.61 -18.03
CA GLY A 361 23.56 7.85 -18.71
C GLY A 361 22.41 8.87 -18.84
N LYS A 362 21.31 8.71 -18.13
CA LYS A 362 20.16 9.61 -18.16
C LYS A 362 19.92 10.27 -16.82
N ARG A 363 19.51 11.54 -16.87
CA ARG A 363 19.06 12.26 -15.67
C ARG A 363 17.87 11.52 -15.04
N ILE A 364 17.93 11.32 -13.74
CA ILE A 364 16.84 10.69 -12.99
C ILE A 364 15.64 11.63 -12.91
N ASP A 365 14.49 11.13 -13.34
CA ASP A 365 13.17 11.65 -12.99
C ASP A 365 12.65 10.82 -11.81
N PRO A 366 12.64 11.36 -10.59
CA PRO A 366 12.28 10.58 -9.40
C PRO A 366 10.84 10.03 -9.46
N ARG A 367 9.88 10.81 -9.95
CA ARG A 367 8.48 10.36 -10.04
C ARG A 367 8.31 9.16 -10.96
N ARG A 368 8.98 9.19 -12.11
CA ARG A 368 8.98 8.08 -13.06
C ARG A 368 9.71 6.86 -12.51
N LEU A 369 10.80 7.07 -11.78
CA LEU A 369 11.53 5.99 -11.11
C LEU A 369 10.67 5.36 -10.02
N ASP A 370 10.06 6.16 -9.13
CA ASP A 370 9.15 5.71 -8.07
C ASP A 370 8.03 4.82 -8.64
N GLN A 371 7.40 5.25 -9.75
CA GLN A 371 6.37 4.46 -10.43
C GLN A 371 6.91 3.11 -10.93
N GLN A 372 8.08 3.09 -11.56
CA GLN A 372 8.69 1.85 -12.04
C GLN A 372 9.05 0.90 -10.88
N LEU A 373 9.51 1.43 -9.74
CA LEU A 373 9.84 0.62 -8.58
C LEU A 373 8.58 0.11 -7.86
N THR A 374 7.50 0.89 -7.84
CA THR A 374 6.18 0.42 -7.37
C THR A 374 5.66 -0.71 -8.25
N GLU A 375 5.86 -0.66 -9.57
CA GLU A 375 5.53 -1.79 -10.46
C GLU A 375 6.39 -3.04 -10.17
N VAL A 376 7.64 -2.86 -9.73
CA VAL A 376 8.50 -3.98 -9.30
C VAL A 376 7.98 -4.63 -8.02
N THR A 377 7.54 -3.85 -7.02
CA THR A 377 6.87 -4.41 -5.84
C THR A 377 5.55 -5.08 -6.18
N GLY A 378 4.83 -4.57 -7.19
CA GLY A 378 3.62 -5.17 -7.74
C GLY A 378 3.78 -6.59 -8.30
N LEU A 379 5.01 -7.08 -8.49
CA LEU A 379 5.28 -8.50 -8.82
C LEU A 379 4.97 -9.43 -7.63
N GLY A 380 4.85 -8.90 -6.40
CA GLY A 380 4.50 -9.64 -5.20
C GLY A 380 5.66 -10.41 -4.53
N ARG A 381 6.88 -10.29 -5.07
CA ARG A 381 8.11 -10.92 -4.53
C ARG A 381 8.74 -10.06 -3.43
N PHE A 382 8.72 -8.73 -3.62
CA PHE A 382 9.44 -7.78 -2.76
C PHE A 382 8.52 -7.19 -1.70
N SER A 383 9.05 -7.00 -0.50
CA SER A 383 8.40 -6.25 0.56
C SER A 383 8.56 -4.74 0.34
N ALA A 384 9.75 -4.33 -0.11
CA ALA A 384 10.05 -2.95 -0.46
C ALA A 384 11.14 -2.90 -1.53
N VAL A 385 11.16 -1.82 -2.31
CA VAL A 385 12.22 -1.50 -3.26
C VAL A 385 12.54 -0.02 -3.10
N GLY A 386 13.79 0.29 -2.83
CA GLY A 386 14.29 1.66 -2.64
C GLY A 386 15.47 1.97 -3.55
N TYR A 387 15.94 3.21 -3.55
CA TYR A 387 17.06 3.64 -4.39
C TYR A 387 17.91 4.75 -3.76
N ASN A 388 19.17 4.75 -4.09
CA ASN A 388 20.11 5.83 -3.78
C ASN A 388 21.22 5.91 -4.84
N LEU A 389 22.09 6.89 -4.74
CA LEU A 389 23.32 6.93 -5.55
C LEU A 389 24.45 6.27 -4.78
N VAL A 390 25.34 5.63 -5.53
CA VAL A 390 26.58 5.04 -5.04
C VAL A 390 27.74 5.43 -5.95
N GLU A 391 28.94 5.49 -5.37
CA GLU A 391 30.17 5.69 -6.15
C GLU A 391 30.93 4.37 -6.23
N LYS A 392 31.33 4.00 -7.44
CA LYS A 392 32.17 2.83 -7.72
C LYS A 392 33.16 3.17 -8.83
N ASP A 393 34.42 2.95 -8.57
CA ASP A 393 35.52 3.21 -9.54
C ASP A 393 35.49 4.64 -10.11
N GLY A 394 35.18 5.65 -9.26
CA GLY A 394 35.06 7.06 -9.64
C GLY A 394 33.83 7.39 -10.51
N LYS A 395 32.87 6.47 -10.64
CA LYS A 395 31.63 6.63 -11.37
C LYS A 395 30.45 6.63 -10.42
N VAL A 396 29.51 7.56 -10.63
CA VAL A 396 28.24 7.58 -9.91
C VAL A 396 27.27 6.59 -10.57
N GLY A 397 26.67 5.72 -9.77
CA GLY A 397 25.64 4.76 -10.21
C GLY A 397 24.34 4.93 -9.44
N LEU A 398 23.24 4.47 -10.05
CA LEU A 398 21.95 4.29 -9.39
C LEU A 398 21.91 2.90 -8.77
N ARG A 399 21.89 2.84 -7.45
CA ARG A 399 21.70 1.60 -6.70
C ARG A 399 20.22 1.42 -6.38
N ILE A 400 19.71 0.25 -6.71
CA ILE A 400 18.35 -0.19 -6.34
C ILE A 400 18.47 -1.30 -5.32
N HIS A 401 17.88 -1.09 -4.15
CA HIS A 401 17.81 -2.11 -3.10
C HIS A 401 16.44 -2.79 -3.15
N ALA A 402 16.39 -4.08 -3.53
CA ALA A 402 15.16 -4.84 -3.70
C ALA A 402 15.03 -5.87 -2.55
N ALA A 403 14.35 -5.50 -1.46
CA ALA A 403 14.15 -6.37 -0.31
C ALA A 403 13.08 -7.43 -0.60
N GLU A 404 13.48 -8.69 -0.71
CA GLU A 404 12.52 -9.80 -0.85
C GLU A 404 11.72 -10.02 0.44
N LYS A 405 10.50 -10.58 0.31
CA LYS A 405 9.69 -11.00 1.45
C LYS A 405 10.40 -12.12 2.21
N GLU A 406 10.78 -11.89 3.45
CA GLU A 406 11.54 -12.86 4.27
C GLU A 406 10.73 -14.12 4.62
N TYR A 407 9.41 -13.97 4.77
CA TYR A 407 8.48 -15.04 5.10
C TYR A 407 8.11 -15.91 3.89
N ALA A 408 8.40 -15.49 2.66
CA ALA A 408 8.02 -16.14 1.40
C ALA A 408 9.25 -16.41 0.50
N PRO A 409 9.15 -17.26 -0.54
CA PRO A 409 8.06 -18.15 -0.86
C PRO A 409 8.00 -19.41 0.03
N PRO A 410 6.87 -20.16 0.10
CA PRO A 410 5.61 -19.84 -0.55
C PRO A 410 4.84 -18.76 0.19
N THR A 411 4.11 -17.93 -0.59
CA THR A 411 3.11 -17.00 -0.07
C THR A 411 1.77 -17.71 0.05
N VAL A 412 1.03 -17.47 1.13
CA VAL A 412 -0.30 -18.02 1.36
C VAL A 412 -1.32 -16.90 1.45
N ASN A 413 -2.32 -16.94 0.57
CA ASN A 413 -3.45 -16.04 0.55
C ASN A 413 -4.69 -16.81 1.05
N PRO A 414 -5.17 -16.59 2.27
CA PRO A 414 -6.34 -17.28 2.79
C PRO A 414 -7.63 -16.73 2.20
N THR A 415 -8.70 -17.51 2.29
CA THR A 415 -10.06 -17.06 1.98
C THR A 415 -11.06 -17.68 2.95
N LEU A 416 -12.09 -16.89 3.26
CA LEU A 416 -13.25 -17.31 4.03
C LEU A 416 -14.49 -16.90 3.24
N ILE A 417 -15.33 -17.85 2.89
CA ILE A 417 -16.56 -17.62 2.12
C ILE A 417 -17.74 -18.00 3.01
N ILE A 418 -18.66 -17.05 3.20
CA ILE A 418 -19.94 -17.28 3.85
C ILE A 418 -21.01 -16.72 2.91
N ASN A 419 -21.96 -17.56 2.52
CA ASN A 419 -23.09 -17.13 1.71
C ASN A 419 -24.40 -17.49 2.43
N GLY A 420 -24.99 -16.50 3.05
CA GLY A 420 -26.28 -16.57 3.77
C GLY A 420 -27.45 -16.00 2.94
N SER A 421 -27.42 -16.14 1.63
CA SER A 421 -28.55 -15.76 0.75
C SER A 421 -29.78 -16.65 0.98
N ASP A 422 -29.59 -17.80 1.60
CA ASP A 422 -30.65 -18.62 2.17
C ASP A 422 -30.35 -18.88 3.64
N TYR A 423 -31.16 -18.31 4.54
CA TYR A 423 -31.00 -18.48 5.99
C TYR A 423 -31.19 -19.94 6.48
N GLN A 424 -31.83 -20.79 5.65
CA GLN A 424 -32.00 -22.22 5.94
C GLN A 424 -30.81 -23.06 5.46
N ASN A 425 -29.94 -22.51 4.61
CA ASN A 425 -28.79 -23.20 4.03
C ASN A 425 -27.62 -22.23 3.80
N VAL A 426 -26.99 -21.85 4.88
CA VAL A 426 -25.79 -21.01 4.83
C VAL A 426 -24.63 -21.84 4.30
N LEU A 427 -24.06 -21.42 3.17
CA LEU A 427 -22.85 -22.04 2.63
C LEU A 427 -21.63 -21.43 3.31
N PHE A 428 -20.70 -22.28 3.70
CA PHE A 428 -19.47 -21.91 4.36
C PHE A 428 -18.30 -22.65 3.71
N ALA A 429 -17.22 -21.94 3.39
CA ALA A 429 -16.00 -22.53 2.91
C ALA A 429 -14.77 -21.76 3.41
N VAL A 430 -13.70 -22.47 3.71
CA VAL A 430 -12.40 -21.92 4.05
C VAL A 430 -11.33 -22.52 3.16
N GLY A 431 -10.38 -21.70 2.77
CA GLY A 431 -9.32 -22.18 1.89
C GLY A 431 -8.13 -21.24 1.81
N ALA A 432 -7.21 -21.59 0.93
CA ALA A 432 -6.04 -20.77 0.68
C ALA A 432 -5.45 -21.06 -0.71
N ARG A 433 -4.79 -20.04 -1.27
CA ARG A 433 -3.86 -20.17 -2.40
C ARG A 433 -2.43 -20.17 -1.89
N PHE A 434 -1.66 -21.15 -2.29
CA PHE A 434 -0.22 -21.24 -2.05
C PHE A 434 0.51 -20.88 -3.35
N THR A 435 1.38 -19.89 -3.31
CA THR A 435 2.16 -19.45 -4.46
C THR A 435 3.65 -19.68 -4.21
N PHE A 436 4.24 -20.57 -4.97
CA PHE A 436 5.67 -20.86 -5.00
C PHE A 436 6.30 -20.15 -6.19
N LEU A 437 7.36 -19.39 -5.96
CA LEU A 437 8.08 -18.66 -6.99
C LEU A 437 9.36 -19.42 -7.39
N ASP A 438 9.81 -19.19 -8.63
CA ASP A 438 11.09 -19.68 -9.18
C ASP A 438 11.23 -21.21 -9.23
N ILE A 439 10.14 -21.92 -9.35
CA ILE A 439 10.17 -23.38 -9.48
C ILE A 439 10.73 -23.75 -10.87
N GLY A 440 11.98 -24.20 -10.89
CA GLY A 440 12.69 -24.62 -12.11
C GLY A 440 13.19 -23.48 -13.00
N LYS A 441 12.56 -22.33 -13.04
CA LYS A 441 12.96 -21.15 -13.82
C LYS A 441 12.58 -19.87 -13.07
N ILE A 442 13.39 -18.82 -13.22
CA ILE A 442 13.08 -17.50 -12.63
C ILE A 442 11.75 -16.97 -13.19
N ASN A 443 10.90 -16.44 -12.30
CA ASN A 443 9.53 -15.99 -12.55
C ASN A 443 8.55 -17.11 -12.95
N ALA A 444 8.94 -18.39 -12.90
CA ALA A 444 7.97 -19.46 -12.94
C ALA A 444 7.21 -19.52 -11.61
N GLU A 445 5.91 -19.75 -11.68
CA GLU A 445 5.05 -19.82 -10.49
C GLU A 445 4.30 -21.15 -10.46
N LEU A 446 4.31 -21.79 -9.32
CA LEU A 446 3.40 -22.89 -9.02
C LEU A 446 2.34 -22.36 -8.04
N ARG A 447 1.08 -22.32 -8.48
CA ARG A 447 -0.07 -22.02 -7.63
C ARG A 447 -0.80 -23.30 -7.26
N THR A 448 -1.18 -23.42 -6.02
CA THR A 448 -2.03 -24.51 -5.52
C THR A 448 -3.16 -23.91 -4.69
N ASP A 449 -4.39 -24.20 -5.08
CA ASP A 449 -5.59 -23.73 -4.40
C ASP A 449 -6.25 -24.90 -3.67
N VAL A 450 -6.66 -24.66 -2.44
CA VAL A 450 -7.44 -25.60 -1.63
C VAL A 450 -8.62 -24.86 -0.99
N LEU A 451 -9.81 -25.41 -1.15
CA LEU A 451 -11.04 -24.93 -0.51
C LEU A 451 -11.78 -26.11 0.09
N ALA A 452 -12.31 -25.95 1.29
CA ALA A 452 -13.05 -26.98 1.99
C ALA A 452 -14.23 -26.39 2.79
N GLY A 453 -15.34 -27.12 2.82
CA GLY A 453 -16.58 -26.71 3.50
C GLY A 453 -17.82 -27.20 2.78
N SER A 454 -18.76 -26.32 2.49
CA SER A 454 -19.93 -26.64 1.68
C SER A 454 -19.58 -26.99 0.24
N GLU A 455 -18.47 -26.45 -0.23
CA GLU A 455 -17.81 -26.79 -1.49
C GLU A 455 -16.36 -27.22 -1.25
N TYR A 456 -15.84 -28.05 -2.15
CA TYR A 456 -14.45 -28.50 -2.12
C TYR A 456 -13.80 -28.17 -3.45
N ARG A 457 -12.61 -27.58 -3.39
CA ARG A 457 -11.79 -27.31 -4.57
C ARG A 457 -10.34 -27.69 -4.29
N ALA A 458 -9.72 -28.34 -5.25
CA ALA A 458 -8.28 -28.52 -5.33
C ALA A 458 -7.83 -28.14 -6.73
N ALA A 459 -6.92 -27.18 -6.86
CA ALA A 459 -6.41 -26.78 -8.15
C ALA A 459 -4.90 -26.58 -8.10
N ILE A 460 -4.25 -26.81 -9.23
CA ILE A 460 -2.81 -26.57 -9.43
C ILE A 460 -2.60 -25.94 -10.80
N GLU A 461 -1.79 -24.91 -10.87
CA GLU A 461 -1.34 -24.28 -12.10
C GLU A 461 0.16 -24.03 -12.04
N TYR A 462 0.90 -24.48 -13.05
CA TYR A 462 2.30 -24.15 -13.21
C TYR A 462 2.47 -23.14 -14.35
N TYR A 463 2.63 -21.87 -13.99
CA TYR A 463 2.87 -20.78 -14.94
C TYR A 463 4.35 -20.70 -15.30
N LEU A 464 4.67 -20.92 -16.57
CA LEU A 464 6.04 -20.92 -17.08
C LEU A 464 6.21 -19.81 -18.13
N PRO A 465 6.82 -18.66 -17.80
CA PRO A 465 7.15 -17.63 -18.79
C PRO A 465 8.20 -18.17 -19.78
N LEU A 466 7.96 -17.99 -21.08
CA LEU A 466 8.87 -18.48 -22.12
C LEU A 466 10.18 -17.69 -22.12
N SER A 467 10.14 -16.40 -21.81
CA SER A 467 11.33 -15.59 -21.55
C SER A 467 11.06 -14.57 -20.45
N ALA A 468 12.14 -14.04 -19.85
CA ALA A 468 12.06 -13.03 -18.79
C ALA A 468 11.45 -11.69 -19.25
N TYR A 469 11.32 -11.46 -20.55
CA TYR A 469 10.92 -10.17 -21.16
C TYR A 469 9.72 -10.28 -22.09
N SER A 470 9.32 -11.49 -22.49
CA SER A 470 8.12 -11.67 -23.30
C SER A 470 6.94 -11.91 -22.39
N GLY A 471 5.78 -11.39 -22.76
CA GLY A 471 4.53 -11.74 -22.08
C GLY A 471 4.06 -13.17 -22.38
N TRP A 472 4.75 -13.92 -23.24
CA TRP A 472 4.38 -15.29 -23.61
C TRP A 472 4.66 -16.29 -22.49
N PHE A 473 3.70 -17.16 -22.24
CA PHE A 473 3.81 -18.22 -21.24
C PHE A 473 3.06 -19.49 -21.65
N VAL A 474 3.38 -20.57 -20.96
CA VAL A 474 2.64 -21.84 -20.98
C VAL A 474 2.21 -22.15 -19.56
N ALA A 475 0.98 -22.67 -19.39
CA ALA A 475 0.45 -22.97 -18.07
C ALA A 475 -0.34 -24.30 -18.06
N PRO A 476 0.32 -25.45 -17.83
CA PRO A 476 -0.37 -26.68 -17.48
C PRO A 476 -1.11 -26.50 -16.16
N ARG A 477 -2.32 -27.06 -16.09
CA ARG A 477 -3.19 -26.95 -14.92
C ARG A 477 -4.05 -28.19 -14.71
N ALA A 478 -4.47 -28.40 -13.49
CA ALA A 478 -5.48 -29.38 -13.13
C ALA A 478 -6.38 -28.80 -12.05
N VAL A 479 -7.65 -29.16 -12.09
CA VAL A 479 -8.66 -28.73 -11.12
C VAL A 479 -9.60 -29.88 -10.81
N ALA A 480 -10.00 -30.00 -9.54
CA ALA A 480 -11.06 -30.86 -9.08
C ALA A 480 -11.99 -30.03 -8.19
N ASP A 481 -13.25 -29.92 -8.59
CA ASP A 481 -14.30 -29.19 -7.89
C ASP A 481 -15.44 -30.12 -7.49
N ASN A 482 -16.04 -29.85 -6.33
CA ASN A 482 -17.27 -30.48 -5.87
C ASN A 482 -18.12 -29.42 -5.16
N ALA A 483 -19.14 -28.92 -5.84
CA ALA A 483 -19.96 -27.81 -5.39
C ALA A 483 -21.45 -28.17 -5.39
N PRO A 484 -22.24 -27.65 -4.42
CA PRO A 484 -23.68 -27.80 -4.43
C PRO A 484 -24.32 -26.92 -5.50
N LEU A 485 -25.24 -27.46 -6.27
CA LEU A 485 -26.10 -26.74 -7.19
C LEU A 485 -27.51 -26.75 -6.60
N ASN A 486 -27.86 -25.69 -5.86
CA ASN A 486 -29.17 -25.52 -5.26
C ASN A 486 -30.18 -25.02 -6.27
N ILE A 487 -31.35 -25.65 -6.33
CA ILE A 487 -32.46 -25.27 -7.19
C ILE A 487 -33.58 -24.70 -6.34
N TYR A 488 -33.94 -23.47 -6.60
CA TYR A 488 -35.00 -22.76 -5.91
C TYR A 488 -36.20 -22.51 -6.81
N LEU A 489 -37.37 -22.45 -6.17
CA LEU A 489 -38.57 -21.83 -6.74
C LEU A 489 -39.04 -20.79 -5.72
N ARG A 490 -38.83 -19.51 -6.04
CA ARG A 490 -39.00 -18.38 -5.12
C ARG A 490 -38.12 -18.57 -3.88
N ASP A 491 -38.73 -18.70 -2.69
CA ASP A 491 -38.04 -18.85 -1.42
C ASP A 491 -37.83 -20.29 -0.99
N LYS A 492 -38.30 -21.27 -1.78
CA LYS A 492 -38.24 -22.69 -1.41
C LYS A 492 -37.15 -23.39 -2.23
N ARG A 493 -36.22 -24.02 -1.55
CA ARG A 493 -35.29 -24.96 -2.16
C ARG A 493 -36.04 -26.22 -2.52
N LEU A 494 -36.11 -26.57 -3.80
CA LEU A 494 -36.78 -27.74 -4.33
C LEU A 494 -35.88 -28.96 -4.36
N ALA A 495 -34.59 -28.74 -4.69
CA ALA A 495 -33.64 -29.80 -4.81
C ALA A 495 -32.22 -29.26 -4.62
N GLU A 496 -31.31 -30.16 -4.23
CA GLU A 496 -29.86 -29.96 -4.27
C GLU A 496 -29.24 -31.04 -5.16
N TYR A 497 -28.39 -30.60 -6.07
CA TYR A 497 -27.54 -31.43 -6.90
C TYR A 497 -26.09 -31.20 -6.53
N ARG A 498 -25.25 -32.21 -6.72
CA ARG A 498 -23.79 -32.08 -6.63
C ARG A 498 -23.20 -32.06 -8.03
N GLN A 499 -22.52 -30.96 -8.34
CA GLN A 499 -21.65 -30.87 -9.51
C GLN A 499 -20.25 -31.30 -9.07
N ARG A 500 -19.74 -32.33 -9.71
CA ARG A 500 -18.36 -32.80 -9.54
C ARG A 500 -17.66 -32.70 -10.87
N GLU A 501 -16.48 -32.07 -10.84
CA GLU A 501 -15.69 -31.83 -12.04
C GLU A 501 -14.22 -32.10 -11.73
N ALA A 502 -13.54 -32.81 -12.65
CA ALA A 502 -12.10 -33.00 -12.57
C ALA A 502 -11.51 -32.85 -13.97
N ASN A 503 -10.78 -31.78 -14.19
CA ASN A 503 -10.22 -31.42 -15.47
C ASN A 503 -8.71 -31.23 -15.38
N THR A 504 -8.02 -31.54 -16.47
CA THR A 504 -6.64 -31.12 -16.72
C THR A 504 -6.55 -30.40 -18.05
N GLY A 505 -5.64 -29.49 -18.17
CA GLY A 505 -5.50 -28.69 -19.39
C GLY A 505 -4.15 -28.02 -19.53
N LEU A 506 -3.95 -27.45 -20.69
CA LEU A 506 -2.76 -26.69 -21.04
C LEU A 506 -3.19 -25.37 -21.66
N ASP A 507 -2.74 -24.27 -21.10
CA ASP A 507 -2.91 -22.93 -21.67
C ASP A 507 -1.60 -22.46 -22.30
N PHE A 508 -1.70 -21.78 -23.44
CA PHE A 508 -0.69 -20.92 -24.03
C PHE A 508 -1.23 -19.50 -24.04
N GLY A 509 -0.47 -18.54 -23.50
CA GLY A 509 -1.01 -17.20 -23.32
C GLY A 509 0.00 -16.09 -23.50
N TYR A 510 -0.54 -14.88 -23.55
CA TYR A 510 0.23 -13.65 -23.62
C TYR A 510 -0.33 -12.60 -22.66
N THR A 511 0.52 -12.16 -21.74
CA THR A 511 0.23 -11.02 -20.85
C THR A 511 0.74 -9.76 -21.52
N PHE A 512 -0.15 -8.89 -21.99
CA PHE A 512 0.21 -7.66 -22.72
C PHE A 512 0.88 -6.63 -21.80
N ASN A 513 0.34 -6.52 -20.59
CA ASN A 513 0.81 -5.63 -19.53
C ASN A 513 0.20 -6.06 -18.18
N ARG A 514 0.30 -5.23 -17.16
CA ARG A 514 -0.30 -5.51 -15.84
C ARG A 514 -1.83 -5.51 -15.80
N PHE A 515 -2.51 -5.20 -16.91
CA PHE A 515 -3.98 -5.06 -16.94
C PHE A 515 -4.67 -6.17 -17.72
N ASN A 516 -4.03 -6.76 -18.73
CA ASN A 516 -4.73 -7.69 -19.61
C ASN A 516 -3.89 -8.87 -20.08
N GLU A 517 -4.59 -9.98 -20.28
CA GLU A 517 -4.04 -11.27 -20.65
C GLU A 517 -4.99 -11.99 -21.62
N LEU A 518 -4.41 -12.69 -22.59
CA LEU A 518 -5.12 -13.56 -23.50
C LEU A 518 -4.57 -14.98 -23.37
N ARG A 519 -5.46 -15.96 -23.23
CA ARG A 519 -5.11 -17.38 -23.15
C ARG A 519 -5.86 -18.19 -24.21
N PHE A 520 -5.18 -19.16 -24.75
CA PHE A 520 -5.71 -20.22 -25.58
C PHE A 520 -5.40 -21.54 -24.88
N GLY A 521 -6.40 -22.37 -24.67
CA GLY A 521 -6.20 -23.60 -23.92
C GLY A 521 -7.02 -24.76 -24.47
N TYR A 522 -6.65 -25.95 -24.05
CA TYR A 522 -7.44 -27.15 -24.23
C TYR A 522 -7.58 -27.85 -22.89
N GLU A 523 -8.81 -28.26 -22.58
CA GLU A 523 -9.13 -29.00 -21.37
C GLU A 523 -9.81 -30.32 -21.68
N PHE A 524 -9.50 -31.31 -20.87
CA PHE A 524 -10.21 -32.58 -20.87
C PHE A 524 -10.38 -33.11 -19.44
N GLY A 525 -11.44 -33.84 -19.20
CA GLY A 525 -11.71 -34.37 -17.88
C GLY A 525 -13.05 -35.07 -17.78
N TRP A 526 -13.63 -34.95 -16.61
CA TRP A 526 -14.86 -35.62 -16.24
C TRP A 526 -15.80 -34.63 -15.55
N LEU A 527 -17.08 -34.68 -15.92
CA LEU A 527 -18.16 -33.90 -15.33
C LEU A 527 -19.28 -34.82 -14.90
N GLN A 528 -19.84 -34.58 -13.71
CA GLN A 528 -20.93 -35.32 -13.14
C GLN A 528 -21.90 -34.40 -12.42
N TYR A 529 -23.19 -34.59 -12.68
CA TYR A 529 -24.29 -33.99 -11.94
C TYR A 529 -25.13 -35.08 -11.30
N ASP A 530 -25.18 -35.12 -9.97
CA ASP A 530 -25.96 -36.09 -9.20
C ASP A 530 -26.97 -35.37 -8.33
N PRO A 531 -28.25 -35.88 -8.29
CA PRO A 531 -29.23 -35.41 -7.31
C PRO A 531 -28.84 -35.85 -5.90
N ASP A 532 -28.69 -34.89 -4.98
CA ASP A 532 -28.37 -35.13 -3.58
C ASP A 532 -29.61 -35.14 -2.68
N LEU A 533 -30.38 -34.05 -2.72
CA LEU A 533 -31.63 -33.89 -1.94
C LEU A 533 -32.77 -33.37 -2.78
N GLY A 534 -34.03 -33.68 -2.40
CA GLY A 534 -35.24 -33.15 -3.00
C GLY A 534 -35.68 -33.83 -4.29
N ASP A 535 -36.30 -33.08 -5.21
CA ASP A 535 -36.89 -33.60 -6.46
C ASP A 535 -35.79 -33.96 -7.48
N LYS A 536 -35.59 -35.25 -7.68
CA LYS A 536 -34.60 -35.82 -8.58
C LYS A 536 -34.99 -35.71 -10.08
N SER A 537 -36.17 -35.24 -10.38
CA SER A 537 -36.64 -35.11 -11.76
C SER A 537 -36.33 -33.76 -12.43
N LEU A 538 -35.93 -32.75 -11.64
CA LEU A 538 -35.70 -31.38 -12.11
C LEU A 538 -34.51 -31.25 -13.09
N ILE A 539 -33.43 -31.96 -12.82
CA ILE A 539 -32.31 -32.07 -13.72
C ILE A 539 -31.95 -33.55 -13.88
N ARG A 540 -31.78 -33.99 -15.11
CA ARG A 540 -31.33 -35.35 -15.39
C ARG A 540 -29.89 -35.55 -14.86
N ALA A 541 -29.67 -36.61 -14.07
CA ALA A 541 -28.32 -37.02 -13.70
C ALA A 541 -27.51 -37.31 -14.96
N VAL A 542 -26.34 -36.73 -15.06
CA VAL A 542 -25.42 -36.96 -16.18
C VAL A 542 -24.01 -37.14 -15.65
N SER A 543 -23.25 -38.01 -16.32
CA SER A 543 -21.84 -38.27 -15.96
C SER A 543 -21.10 -38.70 -17.22
N GLY A 544 -19.88 -38.22 -17.38
CA GLY A 544 -19.07 -38.62 -18.51
C GLY A 544 -17.88 -37.70 -18.77
N LYS A 545 -17.18 -37.99 -19.84
CA LYS A 545 -16.06 -37.19 -20.31
C LYS A 545 -16.50 -35.83 -20.81
N GLN A 546 -15.68 -34.82 -20.52
CA GLN A 546 -15.78 -33.53 -21.19
C GLN A 546 -14.45 -33.12 -21.76
N SER A 547 -14.50 -32.42 -22.90
CA SER A 547 -13.32 -31.81 -23.50
C SER A 547 -13.73 -30.57 -24.29
N PHE A 548 -12.90 -29.54 -24.25
CA PHE A 548 -13.17 -28.30 -24.95
C PHE A 548 -11.90 -27.48 -25.19
N SER A 549 -11.88 -26.77 -26.31
CA SER A 549 -10.94 -25.69 -26.58
C SER A 549 -11.44 -24.39 -25.94
N ARG A 550 -10.55 -23.57 -25.41
CA ARG A 550 -10.92 -22.31 -24.73
C ARG A 550 -10.09 -21.14 -25.23
N VAL A 551 -10.76 -19.99 -25.40
CA VAL A 551 -10.13 -18.69 -25.54
C VAL A 551 -10.63 -17.82 -24.39
N ARG A 552 -9.72 -17.28 -23.59
CA ARG A 552 -10.03 -16.37 -22.47
C ARG A 552 -9.30 -15.05 -22.65
N TYR A 553 -10.05 -13.96 -22.67
CA TYR A 553 -9.49 -12.62 -22.57
C TYR A 553 -9.93 -12.00 -21.24
N SER A 554 -8.97 -11.46 -20.51
CA SER A 554 -9.21 -10.77 -19.23
C SER A 554 -8.54 -9.41 -19.24
N LEU A 555 -9.32 -8.39 -18.86
CA LEU A 555 -8.89 -7.01 -18.61
C LEU A 555 -9.27 -6.65 -17.18
N ASN A 556 -8.33 -6.13 -16.39
CA ASN A 556 -8.60 -5.63 -15.04
C ASN A 556 -7.81 -4.33 -14.80
N HIS A 557 -8.51 -3.21 -14.96
CA HIS A 557 -8.02 -1.86 -14.70
C HIS A 557 -8.83 -1.18 -13.58
N LEU A 558 -9.31 -1.96 -12.61
CA LEU A 558 -9.98 -1.46 -11.42
C LEU A 558 -8.96 -0.86 -10.44
N ASP A 559 -9.44 -0.02 -9.55
CA ASP A 559 -8.64 0.61 -8.48
C ASP A 559 -8.56 -0.24 -7.20
N ASP A 560 -9.49 -1.17 -7.01
CA ASP A 560 -9.56 -2.05 -5.84
C ASP A 560 -10.08 -3.44 -6.24
N ALA A 561 -9.61 -4.49 -5.54
CA ALA A 561 -10.04 -5.86 -5.78
C ALA A 561 -11.38 -6.18 -5.10
N ILE A 562 -11.70 -5.48 -4.03
CA ILE A 562 -12.79 -5.81 -3.08
C ILE A 562 -14.02 -4.97 -3.36
N VAL A 563 -13.88 -3.64 -3.35
CA VAL A 563 -14.95 -2.67 -3.62
C VAL A 563 -14.41 -1.60 -4.58
N PRO A 564 -14.43 -1.89 -5.88
CA PRO A 564 -13.97 -0.93 -6.87
C PRO A 564 -14.82 0.36 -6.84
N ARG A 565 -14.15 1.48 -7.04
CA ARG A 565 -14.79 2.80 -7.17
C ARG A 565 -14.47 3.45 -8.51
N ALA A 566 -13.40 3.01 -9.18
CA ALA A 566 -12.97 3.53 -10.46
C ALA A 566 -12.40 2.43 -11.35
N GLY A 567 -12.59 2.57 -12.65
CA GLY A 567 -11.94 1.71 -13.63
C GLY A 567 -12.88 0.77 -14.35
N VAL A 568 -12.28 -0.19 -15.06
CA VAL A 568 -13.00 -1.14 -15.92
C VAL A 568 -12.40 -2.53 -15.79
N ALA A 569 -13.27 -3.55 -15.81
CA ALA A 569 -12.86 -4.94 -15.96
C ALA A 569 -13.73 -5.64 -17.01
N LEU A 570 -13.14 -6.60 -17.71
CA LEU A 570 -13.82 -7.47 -18.67
C LEU A 570 -13.21 -8.86 -18.58
N ASN A 571 -14.06 -9.86 -18.43
CA ASN A 571 -13.72 -11.26 -18.63
C ASN A 571 -14.60 -11.79 -19.76
N ALA A 572 -13.99 -12.38 -20.78
CA ALA A 572 -14.68 -13.01 -21.89
C ALA A 572 -14.07 -14.38 -22.13
N ASN A 573 -14.90 -15.42 -22.09
CA ASN A 573 -14.53 -16.80 -22.35
C ASN A 573 -15.32 -17.30 -23.54
N ILE A 574 -14.65 -18.02 -24.43
CA ILE A 574 -15.27 -18.77 -25.51
C ILE A 574 -14.74 -20.20 -25.39
N ASN A 575 -15.68 -21.13 -25.18
CA ASN A 575 -15.41 -22.55 -25.12
C ASN A 575 -16.03 -23.23 -26.34
N PHE A 576 -15.31 -24.15 -26.95
CA PHE A 576 -15.85 -25.03 -27.97
C PHE A 576 -15.77 -26.44 -27.43
N TYR A 577 -16.93 -26.99 -27.07
CA TYR A 577 -17.04 -28.34 -26.52
C TYR A 577 -16.98 -29.39 -27.62
N ASP A 578 -15.93 -30.20 -27.59
CA ASP A 578 -15.83 -31.41 -28.42
C ASP A 578 -16.68 -32.53 -27.83
N SER A 579 -16.77 -32.58 -26.50
CA SER A 579 -17.54 -33.55 -25.75
C SER A 579 -18.01 -32.94 -24.42
N ARG A 580 -19.31 -33.12 -24.10
CA ARG A 580 -19.88 -32.77 -22.80
C ARG A 580 -20.95 -33.80 -22.41
N PRO A 581 -21.00 -34.27 -21.15
CA PRO A 581 -22.02 -35.21 -20.69
C PRO A 581 -23.43 -34.64 -20.89
N GLY A 582 -24.30 -35.44 -21.54
CA GLY A 582 -25.67 -35.07 -21.85
C GLY A 582 -25.86 -34.31 -23.16
N ALA A 583 -24.82 -33.80 -23.78
CA ALA A 583 -24.87 -33.21 -25.12
C ALA A 583 -24.73 -34.28 -26.19
N ALA A 584 -25.51 -34.18 -27.28
CA ALA A 584 -25.44 -35.10 -28.43
C ALA A 584 -24.38 -34.65 -29.44
N ASP A 585 -24.16 -33.35 -29.58
CA ASP A 585 -23.30 -32.77 -30.59
C ASP A 585 -22.25 -31.82 -29.93
N GLN A 586 -21.24 -31.48 -30.70
CA GLN A 586 -20.29 -30.41 -30.38
C GLN A 586 -21.00 -29.06 -30.45
N PHE A 587 -20.62 -28.14 -29.59
CA PHE A 587 -21.22 -26.81 -29.57
C PHE A 587 -20.31 -25.74 -29.00
N PRO A 588 -20.40 -24.49 -29.44
CA PRO A 588 -19.76 -23.34 -28.83
C PRO A 588 -20.54 -22.82 -27.63
N GLU A 589 -19.81 -22.26 -26.69
CA GLU A 589 -20.35 -21.49 -25.56
C GLU A 589 -19.52 -20.23 -25.40
N MET A 590 -20.19 -19.13 -25.10
CA MET A 590 -19.53 -17.88 -24.76
C MET A 590 -20.15 -17.32 -23.48
N ASP A 591 -19.29 -16.87 -22.57
CA ASP A 591 -19.72 -16.06 -21.44
C ASP A 591 -18.88 -14.80 -21.31
N THR A 592 -19.50 -13.72 -20.86
CA THR A 592 -18.85 -12.44 -20.66
C THR A 592 -19.31 -11.79 -19.37
N HIS A 593 -18.37 -11.11 -18.70
CA HIS A 593 -18.65 -10.27 -17.55
C HIS A 593 -17.90 -8.96 -17.67
N PHE A 594 -18.62 -7.85 -17.64
CA PHE A 594 -18.10 -6.49 -17.76
C PHE A 594 -18.43 -5.70 -16.50
N GLN A 595 -17.51 -4.87 -16.05
CA GLN A 595 -17.67 -3.96 -14.92
C GLN A 595 -17.08 -2.60 -15.26
N PHE A 596 -17.79 -1.54 -14.87
CA PHE A 596 -17.36 -0.16 -15.01
C PHE A 596 -17.73 0.61 -13.75
N PHE A 597 -16.75 1.32 -13.17
CA PHE A 597 -16.90 2.15 -11.99
C PHE A 597 -16.39 3.55 -12.27
N GLN A 598 -17.15 4.57 -11.84
CA GLN A 598 -16.82 5.97 -12.04
C GLN A 598 -17.05 6.76 -10.75
N PRO A 599 -16.00 7.37 -10.14
CA PRO A 599 -16.18 8.28 -9.03
C PRO A 599 -16.88 9.55 -9.51
N LEU A 600 -17.86 10.03 -8.74
CA LEU A 600 -18.58 11.27 -8.95
C LEU A 600 -18.09 12.37 -8.01
N ARG A 601 -17.79 11.99 -6.77
CA ARG A 601 -17.28 12.83 -5.69
C ARG A 601 -16.31 12.01 -4.82
N PRO A 602 -15.57 12.60 -3.90
CA PRO A 602 -14.63 11.85 -3.05
C PRO A 602 -15.25 10.62 -2.37
N ASN A 603 -16.51 10.69 -1.92
CA ASN A 603 -17.18 9.60 -1.23
C ASN A 603 -18.20 8.84 -2.10
N ASP A 604 -18.42 9.26 -3.34
CA ASP A 604 -19.51 8.77 -4.18
C ASP A 604 -18.98 8.17 -5.47
N SER A 605 -19.52 7.01 -5.86
CA SER A 605 -19.27 6.42 -7.17
C SER A 605 -20.51 5.72 -7.72
N VAL A 606 -20.59 5.70 -9.04
CA VAL A 606 -21.59 4.90 -9.77
C VAL A 606 -20.91 3.72 -10.42
N PHE A 607 -21.67 2.64 -10.59
CA PHE A 607 -21.18 1.50 -11.31
C PHE A 607 -22.22 0.96 -12.29
N PHE A 608 -21.69 0.31 -13.30
CA PHE A 608 -22.47 -0.45 -14.27
C PHE A 608 -21.80 -1.80 -14.48
N THR A 609 -22.58 -2.88 -14.36
CA THR A 609 -22.10 -4.22 -14.69
C THR A 609 -23.00 -4.86 -15.74
N GLY A 610 -22.40 -5.69 -16.58
CA GLY A 610 -23.12 -6.44 -17.59
C GLY A 610 -22.55 -7.84 -17.70
N SER A 611 -23.42 -8.84 -17.73
CA SER A 611 -23.02 -10.20 -18.04
C SER A 611 -23.93 -10.82 -19.08
N GLY A 612 -23.38 -11.75 -19.86
CA GLY A 612 -24.14 -12.46 -20.88
C GLY A 612 -23.51 -13.80 -21.18
N GLY A 613 -24.35 -14.77 -21.46
CA GLY A 613 -23.93 -16.11 -21.85
C GLY A 613 -24.82 -16.66 -22.99
N THR A 614 -24.18 -17.42 -23.88
CA THR A 614 -24.90 -18.02 -25.03
C THR A 614 -24.24 -19.30 -25.48
N THR A 615 -25.04 -20.28 -25.88
CA THR A 615 -24.62 -21.47 -26.63
C THR A 615 -24.91 -21.32 -28.13
N PHE A 616 -25.10 -20.07 -28.61
CA PHE A 616 -25.40 -19.73 -30.00
C PHE A 616 -26.62 -20.49 -30.57
N GLY A 617 -27.62 -20.70 -29.69
CA GLY A 617 -28.86 -21.38 -30.06
C GLY A 617 -28.84 -22.90 -29.88
N TYR A 618 -27.73 -23.50 -29.51
CA TYR A 618 -27.72 -24.93 -29.20
C TYR A 618 -28.43 -25.20 -27.87
N SER A 619 -29.43 -26.07 -27.89
CA SER A 619 -30.28 -26.39 -26.72
C SER A 619 -30.04 -27.81 -26.18
N GLY A 620 -29.26 -28.64 -26.91
CA GLY A 620 -29.02 -30.04 -26.59
C GLY A 620 -27.91 -30.27 -25.54
N THR A 621 -27.70 -29.35 -24.59
CA THR A 621 -26.60 -29.38 -23.63
C THR A 621 -26.75 -30.42 -22.52
N GLY A 622 -27.92 -31.08 -22.43
CA GLY A 622 -28.24 -32.04 -21.35
C GLY A 622 -28.50 -31.40 -20.00
N VAL A 623 -27.67 -30.49 -19.57
CA VAL A 623 -27.84 -29.62 -18.40
C VAL A 623 -27.67 -28.18 -18.86
N PRO A 624 -28.54 -27.24 -18.45
CA PRO A 624 -28.39 -25.84 -18.83
C PRO A 624 -27.03 -25.27 -18.43
N MET A 625 -26.45 -24.41 -19.29
CA MET A 625 -25.11 -23.92 -19.15
C MET A 625 -25.00 -22.79 -18.14
N PHE A 626 -26.08 -22.01 -17.99
CA PHE A 626 -26.09 -20.81 -17.17
C PHE A 626 -27.27 -20.81 -16.20
N THR A 627 -27.04 -20.13 -15.07
CA THR A 627 -28.08 -19.87 -14.06
C THR A 627 -28.15 -18.40 -13.74
N LEU A 628 -29.36 -17.91 -13.39
CA LEU A 628 -29.57 -16.58 -12.81
C LEU A 628 -30.33 -16.74 -11.49
N GLY A 629 -30.21 -15.76 -10.62
CA GLY A 629 -30.76 -15.72 -9.28
C GLY A 629 -29.66 -15.79 -8.19
N GLY A 630 -29.88 -15.08 -7.11
CA GLY A 630 -28.94 -14.89 -6.01
C GLY A 630 -28.26 -13.53 -6.04
N PRO A 631 -27.46 -13.19 -5.03
CA PRO A 631 -26.88 -11.86 -4.87
C PRO A 631 -26.09 -11.41 -6.10
N PHE A 632 -26.34 -10.18 -6.54
CA PHE A 632 -25.74 -9.54 -7.73
C PHE A 632 -25.98 -10.30 -9.06
N ARG A 633 -26.95 -11.19 -9.08
CA ARG A 633 -27.40 -11.95 -10.26
C ARG A 633 -28.92 -12.10 -10.30
N LEU A 634 -29.68 -11.04 -10.17
CA LEU A 634 -31.10 -10.95 -9.80
C LEU A 634 -31.24 -11.29 -8.31
N SER A 635 -30.88 -10.33 -7.49
CA SER A 635 -30.69 -10.50 -6.04
C SER A 635 -31.95 -10.87 -5.27
N ALA A 636 -33.15 -10.55 -5.80
CA ALA A 636 -34.44 -10.92 -5.20
C ALA A 636 -34.84 -12.36 -5.48
N TYR A 637 -34.21 -13.01 -6.45
CA TYR A 637 -34.52 -14.39 -6.84
C TYR A 637 -33.68 -15.38 -5.99
N GLY A 638 -34.17 -16.63 -5.88
CA GLY A 638 -33.44 -17.71 -5.23
C GLY A 638 -32.14 -18.06 -5.98
N ASN A 639 -31.17 -18.61 -5.28
CA ASN A 639 -29.91 -19.04 -5.92
C ASN A 639 -30.20 -20.04 -7.04
N ASN A 640 -29.70 -19.75 -8.24
CA ASN A 640 -29.92 -20.58 -9.43
C ASN A 640 -31.42 -20.87 -9.72
N GLU A 641 -32.30 -19.91 -9.48
CA GLU A 641 -33.74 -20.11 -9.73
C GLU A 641 -34.08 -20.20 -11.23
N ILE A 642 -33.28 -19.53 -12.06
CA ILE A 642 -33.50 -19.49 -13.52
C ILE A 642 -32.37 -20.24 -14.21
N PHE A 643 -32.70 -21.28 -14.95
CA PHE A 643 -31.80 -22.09 -15.77
C PHE A 643 -31.96 -21.77 -17.25
N THR A 644 -30.86 -21.56 -17.96
CA THR A 644 -30.90 -21.15 -19.38
C THR A 644 -29.61 -21.51 -20.11
N ASN A 645 -29.68 -21.56 -21.44
CA ASN A 645 -28.55 -21.64 -22.33
C ASN A 645 -28.20 -20.30 -23.01
N GLN A 646 -28.98 -19.25 -22.73
CA GLN A 646 -28.72 -17.92 -23.25
C GLN A 646 -29.34 -16.86 -22.35
N TYR A 647 -28.56 -15.87 -21.93
CA TYR A 647 -29.06 -14.79 -21.11
C TYR A 647 -28.26 -13.49 -21.31
N PHE A 648 -28.85 -12.39 -20.86
CA PHE A 648 -28.14 -11.20 -20.45
C PHE A 648 -28.61 -10.73 -19.08
N LEU A 649 -27.72 -10.03 -18.35
CA LEU A 649 -27.99 -9.36 -17.08
C LEU A 649 -27.27 -8.03 -17.08
N LEU A 650 -27.98 -6.97 -16.76
CA LEU A 650 -27.45 -5.62 -16.60
C LEU A 650 -27.75 -5.14 -15.19
N GLN A 651 -26.79 -4.45 -14.58
CA GLN A 651 -26.93 -3.84 -13.27
C GLN A 651 -26.36 -2.43 -13.32
N ALA A 652 -27.07 -1.48 -12.73
CA ALA A 652 -26.59 -0.13 -12.49
C ALA A 652 -26.74 0.20 -10.99
N GLY A 653 -25.76 0.84 -10.41
CA GLY A 653 -25.78 1.11 -8.99
C GLY A 653 -24.95 2.30 -8.56
N TYR A 654 -25.05 2.57 -7.26
CA TYR A 654 -24.42 3.69 -6.59
C TYR A 654 -23.79 3.22 -5.27
N LEU A 655 -22.59 3.72 -5.00
CA LEU A 655 -21.82 3.49 -3.78
C LEU A 655 -21.58 4.82 -3.07
N HIS A 656 -21.92 4.89 -1.79
CA HIS A 656 -21.63 6.02 -0.91
C HIS A 656 -20.75 5.56 0.24
N GLN A 657 -19.55 6.12 0.40
CA GLN A 657 -18.67 5.83 1.52
C GLN A 657 -19.23 6.51 2.78
N VAL A 658 -19.65 5.71 3.75
CA VAL A 658 -20.27 6.18 5.00
C VAL A 658 -19.21 6.53 6.03
N THR A 659 -18.22 5.67 6.19
CA THR A 659 -17.16 5.82 7.19
C THR A 659 -15.92 5.01 6.83
N GLN A 660 -14.83 5.30 7.51
CA GLN A 660 -13.58 4.55 7.45
C GLN A 660 -13.38 3.79 8.77
N LEU A 661 -13.00 2.53 8.66
CA LEU A 661 -12.66 1.69 9.80
C LEU A 661 -11.17 1.80 10.13
N PRO A 662 -10.77 1.55 11.38
CA PRO A 662 -9.36 1.34 11.69
C PRO A 662 -8.77 0.22 10.81
N PRO A 663 -7.54 0.36 10.29
CA PRO A 663 -6.93 -0.60 9.35
C PRO A 663 -6.92 -2.04 9.83
N ILE A 664 -6.88 -2.26 11.16
CA ILE A 664 -6.90 -3.58 11.79
C ILE A 664 -8.29 -4.26 11.74
N LEU A 665 -9.35 -3.51 11.49
CA LEU A 665 -10.72 -4.05 11.38
C LEU A 665 -11.19 -4.14 9.93
N GLY A 666 -10.49 -3.46 9.04
CA GLY A 666 -10.87 -3.36 7.65
C GLY A 666 -10.47 -2.02 7.03
N ASN A 667 -11.27 -1.50 6.13
CA ASN A 667 -10.94 -0.24 5.46
C ASN A 667 -12.15 0.71 5.45
N HIS A 668 -13.10 0.50 4.54
CA HIS A 668 -14.23 1.40 4.36
C HIS A 668 -15.57 0.67 4.51
N VAL A 669 -16.59 1.43 4.88
CA VAL A 669 -17.99 1.01 4.89
C VAL A 669 -18.74 1.83 3.85
N TYR A 670 -19.45 1.15 2.96
CA TYR A 670 -20.24 1.76 1.89
C TYR A 670 -21.72 1.42 2.04
N LEU A 671 -22.57 2.38 1.78
CA LEU A 671 -23.96 2.15 1.43
C LEU A 671 -24.03 1.87 -0.08
N ALA A 672 -24.57 0.73 -0.47
CA ALA A 672 -24.69 0.30 -1.86
C ALA A 672 -26.15 0.16 -2.25
N GLY A 673 -26.55 0.79 -3.33
CA GLY A 673 -27.85 0.61 -3.95
C GLY A 673 -27.71 0.24 -5.42
N SER A 674 -28.49 -0.73 -5.91
CA SER A 674 -28.45 -1.13 -7.31
C SER A 674 -29.80 -1.56 -7.84
N TYR A 675 -29.93 -1.50 -9.16
CA TYR A 675 -31.04 -2.03 -9.92
C TYR A 675 -30.56 -3.03 -10.95
N GLU A 676 -31.20 -4.19 -11.01
CA GLU A 676 -30.84 -5.30 -11.88
C GLU A 676 -31.97 -5.60 -12.84
N ILE A 677 -31.65 -5.90 -14.09
CA ILE A 677 -32.57 -6.35 -15.13
C ILE A 677 -31.91 -7.43 -15.98
N GLY A 678 -32.59 -8.53 -16.16
CA GLY A 678 -32.08 -9.65 -16.93
C GLY A 678 -33.06 -10.21 -17.93
N LYS A 679 -32.61 -11.14 -18.75
CA LYS A 679 -33.45 -12.00 -19.59
C LYS A 679 -32.81 -13.35 -19.79
N ALA A 680 -33.61 -14.39 -19.63
CA ALA A 680 -33.24 -15.75 -19.98
C ALA A 680 -34.03 -16.18 -21.20
N TYR A 681 -33.40 -16.84 -22.17
CA TYR A 681 -34.01 -17.29 -23.41
C TYR A 681 -34.17 -18.81 -23.39
N GLY A 682 -35.10 -19.33 -24.21
CA GLY A 682 -35.32 -20.78 -24.34
C GLY A 682 -36.16 -21.42 -23.25
N ILE A 683 -36.66 -20.62 -22.27
CA ILE A 683 -37.58 -21.10 -21.24
C ILE A 683 -39.02 -20.75 -21.63
N ALA A 684 -39.88 -21.74 -21.69
CA ALA A 684 -41.26 -21.63 -22.22
C ALA A 684 -42.19 -20.64 -21.48
N ARG A 685 -41.77 -20.02 -20.37
CA ARG A 685 -42.60 -19.16 -19.52
C ARG A 685 -42.12 -17.74 -19.28
N SER A 686 -40.92 -17.34 -19.73
CA SER A 686 -40.38 -16.03 -19.42
C SER A 686 -40.50 -15.03 -20.59
N GLN A 687 -41.71 -14.52 -20.82
CA GLN A 687 -41.88 -13.32 -21.66
C GLN A 687 -41.57 -12.02 -20.92
N ARG A 688 -41.44 -12.05 -19.60
CA ARG A 688 -41.10 -10.89 -18.75
C ARG A 688 -39.59 -10.76 -18.54
N LEU A 689 -39.14 -9.52 -18.40
CA LEU A 689 -37.80 -9.21 -17.97
C LEU A 689 -37.77 -9.29 -16.44
N PRO A 690 -37.11 -10.30 -15.82
CA PRO A 690 -36.89 -10.30 -14.38
C PRO A 690 -36.09 -9.08 -13.98
N MET A 691 -36.51 -8.43 -12.91
CA MET A 691 -35.88 -7.21 -12.41
C MET A 691 -35.99 -7.09 -10.89
N ASP A 692 -35.04 -6.45 -10.28
CA ASP A 692 -35.06 -6.12 -8.85
C ASP A 692 -34.24 -4.89 -8.50
N GLY A 693 -34.48 -4.38 -7.28
CA GLY A 693 -33.73 -3.33 -6.65
C GLY A 693 -33.15 -3.84 -5.33
N THR A 694 -31.92 -3.48 -5.06
CA THR A 694 -31.13 -3.94 -3.91
C THR A 694 -30.57 -2.75 -3.14
N LEU A 695 -30.61 -2.84 -1.81
CA LEU A 695 -29.99 -1.87 -0.91
C LEU A 695 -29.28 -2.61 0.22
N GLY A 696 -28.07 -2.18 0.57
CA GLY A 696 -27.30 -2.80 1.64
C GLY A 696 -26.02 -2.07 1.99
N LEU A 697 -25.30 -2.63 2.94
CA LEU A 697 -23.98 -2.18 3.38
C LEU A 697 -22.90 -3.13 2.85
N VAL A 698 -21.87 -2.56 2.26
CA VAL A 698 -20.64 -3.26 1.89
C VAL A 698 -19.54 -2.81 2.84
N ILE A 699 -18.89 -3.76 3.49
CA ILE A 699 -17.83 -3.52 4.47
C ILE A 699 -16.57 -4.19 3.95
N GLN A 700 -15.50 -3.43 3.78
CA GLN A 700 -14.18 -4.02 3.49
C GLN A 700 -13.60 -4.54 4.79
N THR A 701 -13.59 -5.87 4.98
CA THR A 701 -13.03 -6.54 6.16
C THR A 701 -11.67 -7.16 5.87
N LEU A 702 -10.99 -7.65 6.91
CA LEU A 702 -9.71 -8.39 6.76
C LEU A 702 -9.86 -9.68 5.95
N PHE A 703 -11.04 -10.31 5.94
CA PHE A 703 -11.30 -11.56 5.22
C PHE A 703 -11.92 -11.36 3.84
N GLY A 704 -11.95 -10.11 3.37
CA GLY A 704 -12.60 -9.71 2.14
C GLY A 704 -13.86 -8.89 2.38
N PRO A 705 -14.66 -8.60 1.34
CA PRO A 705 -15.88 -7.83 1.49
C PRO A 705 -16.95 -8.60 2.27
N ALA A 706 -17.62 -7.91 3.20
CA ALA A 706 -18.87 -8.36 3.80
C ALA A 706 -20.03 -7.54 3.20
N TYR A 707 -21.12 -8.19 2.84
CA TYR A 707 -22.34 -7.54 2.35
C TYR A 707 -23.53 -7.97 3.18
N ILE A 708 -24.30 -6.99 3.62
CA ILE A 708 -25.58 -7.19 4.32
C ILE A 708 -26.62 -6.34 3.61
N GLY A 709 -27.65 -6.96 3.07
CA GLY A 709 -28.64 -6.22 2.28
C GLY A 709 -29.94 -6.94 2.07
N GLY A 710 -30.87 -6.20 1.48
CA GLY A 710 -32.16 -6.71 1.06
C GLY A 710 -32.46 -6.31 -0.36
N SER A 711 -33.22 -7.15 -1.05
CA SER A 711 -33.68 -6.93 -2.40
C SER A 711 -35.19 -7.15 -2.54
N TYR A 712 -35.78 -6.39 -3.45
CA TYR A 712 -37.19 -6.51 -3.83
C TYR A 712 -37.34 -6.50 -5.34
N GLY A 713 -37.98 -7.51 -5.87
CA GLY A 713 -38.11 -7.74 -7.30
C GLY A 713 -39.54 -7.86 -7.77
N ASP A 714 -39.69 -8.10 -9.07
CA ASP A 714 -40.96 -8.36 -9.72
C ASP A 714 -41.61 -9.65 -9.19
N SER A 715 -42.92 -9.80 -9.42
CA SER A 715 -43.71 -10.99 -9.04
C SER A 715 -43.65 -11.33 -7.54
N GLY A 716 -43.31 -10.36 -6.66
CA GLY A 716 -43.24 -10.52 -5.22
C GLY A 716 -41.99 -11.23 -4.69
N HIS A 717 -40.96 -11.35 -5.51
CA HIS A 717 -39.67 -11.81 -5.04
C HIS A 717 -39.04 -10.80 -4.06
N HIS A 718 -38.52 -11.29 -2.95
CA HIS A 718 -37.81 -10.49 -2.00
C HIS A 718 -36.83 -11.37 -1.21
N LYS A 719 -35.68 -10.83 -0.86
CA LYS A 719 -34.62 -11.54 -0.12
C LYS A 719 -33.92 -10.59 0.84
N PHE A 720 -33.51 -11.14 1.96
CA PHE A 720 -32.49 -10.58 2.82
C PHE A 720 -31.29 -11.52 2.80
N PHE A 721 -30.09 -10.99 2.71
CA PHE A 721 -28.92 -11.82 2.59
C PHE A 721 -27.68 -11.20 3.25
N PHE A 722 -26.79 -12.09 3.65
CA PHE A 722 -25.46 -11.79 4.16
C PHE A 722 -24.43 -12.57 3.36
N GLN A 723 -23.34 -11.91 3.00
CA GLN A 723 -22.21 -12.54 2.34
C GLN A 723 -20.90 -12.05 2.95
N LEU A 724 -19.89 -12.92 3.02
CA LEU A 724 -18.51 -12.59 3.35
C LEU A 724 -17.59 -13.32 2.38
N GLY A 725 -16.53 -12.65 1.96
CA GLY A 725 -15.52 -13.18 1.05
C GLY A 725 -15.66 -12.60 -0.34
N LYS A 726 -16.10 -13.37 -1.35
CA LYS A 726 -16.23 -12.90 -2.74
C LYS A 726 -17.64 -12.38 -3.00
N ILE A 727 -17.77 -11.13 -3.41
CA ILE A 727 -19.08 -10.48 -3.64
C ILE A 727 -19.29 -10.13 -5.13
N PHE A 728 -18.30 -9.52 -5.79
CA PHE A 728 -18.38 -9.05 -7.18
C PHE A 728 -17.70 -9.99 -8.16
#